data_a1c84c04114351f22c94ba5c2abaa38c
#
_entry.id   a1c84c04114351f22c94ba5c2abaa38c
#
_cell.length_a   1.000
_cell.length_b   1.000
_cell.length_c   1.000
_cell.angle_alpha   90.00
_cell.angle_beta   90.00
_cell.angle_gamma   90.00
#
_symmetry.space_group_name_H-M   'P 1'
#
loop_
_entity.id
_entity.type
_entity.pdbx_description
1 polymer ?
#
loop_
_entity_poly.entity_id
_entity_poly.type
_entity_poly.pdbx_seq_one_letter_code
_entity_poly.pdbx_strand_id
1 'polypeptide(L)'
;MYSRLFFLPSFFMEFPVMVRPSAGVLIAVVFFANLAIPSAGVSAADPLHVQVDRLVTESPLGLVSGSSDDGEFLRRLYLAIVGRIPSVGETRVFLDDKSPTKRAAVVDRLMGTPAYVRRMTNVLDVMLSERRGDGEVKRGEWEAFLKRSIESNKPWNVLASEILGADAVDAKQRGRAKFLMDRGVEVNQMTREVGRMFFGVDLQCAQCHNHPLIDDYLQKDYYGIYAFLNRTYLFKPDKKKPGVLAERPGGGVAFKSVFTGDAGVSRPRLLGERQIDEPTIAAGKEYKVKPDKKKKNLRPVPTYNRREQLAKLVLGGNNRFFARNMANRLWALVMGRGLVEPLDLHHSDNPPSHPELLNLLSEQFVAMKFDVRGFLRELVLTRTFARGSSLPADLVARSARAGKLLGPVVAADKKLAAEVESADKRVEAAFAAEGKANEPVVALAKTLKPANDKVAAEKKKHDPAAKALAAAAKKLQDKQKVGVPLVESARQGVAAAKLLAGDKELAGIVAKLDARAKAIASEMAALSKDHAAKQAAAAATGKALKAAEVARDAAVKKHADAVKLFEAKAWETDQLRTVRRDINTRLTATRRRKETLELLAGYSATQKTADVARAARVAAEKALAPVATEYAKVQGGLAAAKKELAGAETDRNRTANVLAATQKTLAKLPQVTEALATAATQAAAALKTLGDDKELAGITKTLAGRSAGLNQELAAAKKALPGHQSAATAAAKRTETAQAAFDKATADHARLSKQRAPLLATAAAARAKSESAEGAVNETLGKLSKSWSEQFAVGTVGPLSPEQLGWSLLEATGQVGRQRQSVVAELDKKSPLKPAEKKDAKKIAARRLQIEQTTYDKLKGNVGSIVSLYGAGSGQPQNEFFATIDQALFMANGGPVKGWLSPGGGNLTERLGKMTDEKKLVEELYLSVLTRRPTDGEVADVAAYLKQRPKEKRMAAIQEIVWALLTSAEFRFNH
;
A
#
# COMPACT_ATOMS: atom_id res chain seq x y z
N MET A 1 -52.29 -1.35 35.35
CA MET A 1 -52.87 -2.21 36.42
C MET A 1 -51.78 -3.16 36.92
N TYR A 2 -51.44 -2.97 38.18
CA TYR A 2 -50.79 -3.85 39.17
C TYR A 2 -49.50 -4.60 38.75
N SER A 3 -48.34 -4.29 39.26
CA SER A 3 -47.82 -4.10 40.64
C SER A 3 -47.62 -5.40 41.44
N ARG A 4 -46.40 -5.61 41.86
CA ARG A 4 -45.76 -6.11 43.12
C ARG A 4 -44.66 -7.13 42.88
N LEU A 5 -43.42 -6.80 43.12
CA LEU A 5 -42.66 -6.83 44.41
C LEU A 5 -42.74 -8.17 45.15
N PHE A 6 -41.59 -8.87 45.28
CA PHE A 6 -41.23 -9.48 46.57
C PHE A 6 -39.72 -9.69 46.74
N PHE A 7 -39.26 -9.49 47.93
CA PHE A 7 -38.00 -9.39 48.61
C PHE A 7 -37.18 -10.70 48.73
N LEU A 8 -35.88 -10.51 48.98
CA LEU A 8 -34.78 -11.35 49.49
C LEU A 8 -35.16 -12.27 50.68
N PRO A 9 -34.32 -13.28 51.05
CA PRO A 9 -33.16 -12.98 51.87
C PRO A 9 -31.88 -13.82 51.61
N SER A 10 -30.79 -13.24 52.11
CA SER A 10 -29.44 -13.75 52.26
C SER A 10 -29.33 -15.02 53.14
N PHE A 11 -28.38 -15.91 52.81
CA PHE A 11 -27.78 -16.82 53.76
C PHE A 11 -26.26 -16.84 53.61
N PHE A 12 -25.60 -16.35 54.66
CA PHE A 12 -24.19 -16.53 54.94
C PHE A 12 -23.98 -17.97 55.47
N MET A 13 -22.92 -18.61 55.00
CA MET A 13 -22.30 -19.72 55.75
C MET A 13 -20.79 -19.62 55.57
N GLU A 14 -20.12 -19.16 56.58
CA GLU A 14 -18.68 -19.28 56.78
C GLU A 14 -18.33 -20.73 57.16
N PHE A 15 -17.22 -21.23 56.59
CA PHE A 15 -16.37 -22.24 57.22
C PHE A 15 -14.91 -21.91 57.00
N PRO A 16 -14.08 -21.92 58.05
CA PRO A 16 -12.67 -21.57 57.96
C PRO A 16 -11.83 -22.81 57.67
N VAL A 17 -10.93 -22.71 56.67
CA VAL A 17 -9.81 -23.63 56.55
C VAL A 17 -8.52 -22.86 56.78
N MET A 18 -7.91 -23.11 57.90
CA MET A 18 -6.54 -22.73 58.21
C MET A 18 -5.59 -23.48 57.28
N VAL A 19 -4.77 -22.75 56.54
CA VAL A 19 -3.54 -23.27 55.98
C VAL A 19 -2.41 -22.29 56.37
N ARG A 20 -1.40 -22.84 57.05
CA ARG A 20 -0.17 -22.16 57.45
C ARG A 20 0.64 -21.68 56.28
N PRO A 21 1.33 -20.52 56.39
CA PRO A 21 2.14 -20.00 55.33
C PRO A 21 3.55 -20.66 55.33
N SER A 22 3.96 -21.20 54.20
CA SER A 22 5.36 -21.50 53.94
C SER A 22 6.01 -20.35 53.16
N ALA A 23 7.21 -20.01 53.62
CA ALA A 23 8.06 -18.89 53.30
C ALA A 23 8.11 -18.44 51.83
N GLY A 24 7.91 -17.16 51.62
CA GLY A 24 8.79 -16.18 51.04
C GLY A 24 9.10 -16.24 49.52
N VAL A 25 8.38 -15.53 48.72
CA VAL A 25 8.98 -14.66 47.72
C VAL A 25 8.20 -13.33 47.76
N LEU A 26 8.82 -12.32 48.30
CA LEU A 26 8.36 -10.94 48.23
C LEU A 26 8.51 -10.45 46.80
N ILE A 27 7.44 -10.57 45.99
CA ILE A 27 7.37 -9.81 44.73
C ILE A 27 7.03 -8.38 45.15
N ALA A 28 8.04 -7.51 45.15
CA ALA A 28 7.84 -6.08 45.23
C ALA A 28 7.08 -5.64 43.99
N VAL A 29 5.75 -5.52 44.14
CA VAL A 29 4.92 -4.78 43.20
C VAL A 29 5.26 -3.31 43.43
N VAL A 30 6.24 -2.81 42.66
CA VAL A 30 6.52 -1.38 42.58
C VAL A 30 5.32 -0.76 41.90
N PHE A 31 4.44 -0.16 42.72
CA PHE A 31 3.46 0.79 42.23
C PHE A 31 4.24 1.97 41.62
N PHE A 32 4.40 1.96 40.30
CA PHE A 32 4.79 3.17 39.60
C PHE A 32 3.65 4.16 39.74
N ALA A 33 3.83 5.16 40.61
CA ALA A 33 3.07 6.38 40.55
C ALA A 33 3.26 6.92 39.11
N ASN A 34 2.23 6.75 38.28
CA ASN A 34 2.07 7.51 37.05
C ASN A 34 2.13 8.97 37.45
N LEU A 35 3.21 9.66 37.12
CA LEU A 35 3.14 11.09 36.89
C LEU A 35 2.26 11.27 35.66
N ALA A 36 0.97 11.20 35.88
CA ALA A 36 -0.02 11.66 34.96
C ALA A 36 0.21 13.16 34.81
N ILE A 37 0.80 13.55 33.68
CA ILE A 37 0.47 14.85 33.10
C ILE A 37 -1.05 14.83 33.05
N PRO A 38 -1.79 15.80 33.62
CA PRO A 38 -3.23 15.77 33.55
C PRO A 38 -3.64 15.81 32.08
N SER A 39 -3.88 14.65 31.51
CA SER A 39 -4.66 14.53 30.29
C SER A 39 -6.05 14.97 30.70
N ALA A 40 -6.52 16.09 30.14
CA ALA A 40 -7.91 16.52 30.29
C ALA A 40 -8.77 15.30 30.03
N GLY A 41 -9.50 14.82 31.07
CA GLY A 41 -10.09 13.51 31.14
C GLY A 41 -10.89 13.16 29.90
N VAL A 42 -10.48 12.08 29.22
CA VAL A 42 -11.32 11.45 28.22
C VAL A 42 -12.50 10.84 28.97
N SER A 43 -13.67 11.45 28.85
CA SER A 43 -14.90 10.85 29.37
C SER A 43 -15.25 9.65 28.51
N ALA A 44 -15.48 8.50 29.12
CA ALA A 44 -15.97 7.29 28.42
C ALA A 44 -17.33 7.50 27.73
N ALA A 45 -18.00 8.60 28.02
CA ALA A 45 -19.27 9.01 27.41
C ALA A 45 -19.15 9.73 26.07
N ASP A 46 -17.94 10.23 25.70
CA ASP A 46 -17.74 10.94 24.43
C ASP A 46 -17.75 9.96 23.24
N PRO A 47 -18.38 10.30 22.09
CA PRO A 47 -18.26 9.52 20.86
C PRO A 47 -16.79 9.32 20.43
N LEU A 48 -16.50 8.20 19.76
CA LEU A 48 -15.12 7.89 19.36
C LEU A 48 -14.46 8.99 18.54
N HIS A 49 -15.17 9.62 17.59
CA HIS A 49 -14.61 10.70 16.79
C HIS A 49 -14.14 11.90 17.62
N VAL A 50 -14.82 12.22 18.72
CA VAL A 50 -14.43 13.30 19.65
C VAL A 50 -13.16 12.92 20.41
N GLN A 51 -13.08 11.67 20.90
CA GLN A 51 -11.88 11.17 21.58
C GLN A 51 -10.66 11.16 20.66
N VAL A 52 -10.83 10.73 19.40
CA VAL A 52 -9.78 10.75 18.36
C VAL A 52 -9.27 12.17 18.14
N ASP A 53 -10.17 13.13 17.94
CA ASP A 53 -9.81 14.52 17.67
C ASP A 53 -9.05 15.15 18.83
N ARG A 54 -9.39 14.79 20.06
CA ARG A 54 -8.67 15.25 21.24
C ARG A 54 -7.22 14.75 21.20
N LEU A 55 -6.99 13.44 21.02
CA LEU A 55 -5.65 12.87 20.99
C LEU A 55 -4.77 13.40 19.85
N VAL A 56 -5.36 13.65 18.67
CA VAL A 56 -4.60 14.22 17.55
C VAL A 56 -4.35 15.72 17.71
N THR A 57 -5.28 16.47 18.32
CA THR A 57 -5.16 17.94 18.51
C THR A 57 -4.31 18.28 19.73
N GLU A 58 -4.38 17.51 20.79
CA GLU A 58 -3.53 17.59 21.97
C GLU A 58 -2.12 17.10 21.71
N SER A 59 -1.85 16.60 20.47
CA SER A 59 -0.48 16.45 20.00
C SER A 59 0.25 17.77 20.32
N PRO A 60 1.37 17.69 21.05
CA PRO A 60 1.96 18.82 21.76
C PRO A 60 2.37 20.01 20.92
N LEU A 61 2.18 19.92 19.61
CA LEU A 61 2.43 21.02 18.68
C LEU A 61 1.23 21.95 18.53
N GLY A 62 0.00 21.51 18.81
CA GLY A 62 -1.22 22.31 18.65
C GLY A 62 -1.40 22.89 17.23
N LEU A 63 -0.64 22.35 16.28
CA LEU A 63 -0.35 22.92 14.97
C LEU A 63 -1.05 22.12 13.89
N VAL A 64 -2.36 22.11 13.95
CA VAL A 64 -3.18 21.43 12.93
C VAL A 64 -3.68 22.42 11.89
N SER A 65 -3.86 21.96 10.67
CA SER A 65 -4.50 22.73 9.60
C SER A 65 -5.98 22.97 9.91
N GLY A 66 -6.55 24.00 9.30
CA GLY A 66 -7.99 24.28 9.36
C GLY A 66 -8.80 23.17 8.68
N SER A 67 -10.13 23.27 8.82
CA SER A 67 -11.04 22.35 8.09
C SER A 67 -10.91 22.58 6.59
N SER A 68 -10.94 21.50 5.83
CA SER A 68 -11.09 21.53 4.38
C SER A 68 -12.42 22.19 3.97
N ASP A 69 -12.44 22.75 2.78
CA ASP A 69 -13.71 23.17 2.17
C ASP A 69 -14.65 21.98 1.92
N ASP A 70 -15.87 22.28 1.54
CA ASP A 70 -16.89 21.26 1.34
C ASP A 70 -16.64 20.39 0.09
N GLY A 71 -15.95 20.93 -0.92
CA GLY A 71 -15.59 20.18 -2.13
C GLY A 71 -14.51 19.13 -1.82
N GLU A 72 -13.45 19.55 -1.15
CA GLU A 72 -12.37 18.67 -0.70
C GLU A 72 -12.88 17.58 0.25
N PHE A 73 -13.71 17.96 1.24
CA PHE A 73 -14.34 17.00 2.15
C PHE A 73 -15.21 15.98 1.40
N LEU A 74 -16.07 16.43 0.49
CA LEU A 74 -16.96 15.57 -0.26
C LEU A 74 -16.18 14.58 -1.15
N ARG A 75 -15.18 15.10 -1.86
CA ARG A 75 -14.31 14.28 -2.72
C ARG A 75 -13.61 13.17 -1.90
N ARG A 76 -12.97 13.53 -0.80
CA ARG A 76 -12.29 12.60 0.11
C ARG A 76 -13.23 11.54 0.66
N LEU A 77 -14.41 11.94 1.10
CA LEU A 77 -15.44 11.04 1.61
C LEU A 77 -15.89 10.02 0.55
N TYR A 78 -16.19 10.49 -0.67
CA TYR A 78 -16.61 9.60 -1.75
C TYR A 78 -15.50 8.61 -2.14
N LEU A 79 -14.27 9.06 -2.24
CA LEU A 79 -13.14 8.18 -2.53
C LEU A 79 -12.94 7.13 -1.44
N ALA A 80 -13.02 7.50 -0.16
CA ALA A 80 -12.86 6.56 0.94
C ALA A 80 -14.01 5.53 1.01
N ILE A 81 -15.26 5.98 0.95
CA ILE A 81 -16.45 5.19 1.29
C ILE A 81 -17.14 4.58 0.05
N VAL A 82 -17.08 5.25 -1.10
CA VAL A 82 -17.74 4.83 -2.36
C VAL A 82 -16.73 4.30 -3.38
N GLY A 83 -15.48 4.76 -3.33
CA GLY A 83 -14.40 4.35 -4.23
C GLY A 83 -14.40 5.06 -5.57
N ARG A 84 -15.07 6.19 -5.70
CA ARG A 84 -15.08 7.10 -6.86
C ARG A 84 -15.31 8.54 -6.41
N ILE A 85 -15.07 9.50 -7.27
CA ILE A 85 -15.53 10.89 -7.04
C ILE A 85 -17.06 10.96 -7.09
N PRO A 86 -17.68 11.97 -6.46
CA PRO A 86 -19.11 12.21 -6.60
C PRO A 86 -19.46 12.61 -8.04
N SER A 87 -20.67 12.34 -8.47
CA SER A 87 -21.20 12.90 -9.72
C SER A 87 -21.43 14.41 -9.58
N VAL A 88 -21.51 15.12 -10.70
CA VAL A 88 -21.78 16.58 -10.70
C VAL A 88 -23.07 16.94 -9.96
N GLY A 89 -24.10 16.10 -10.06
CA GLY A 89 -25.37 16.29 -9.35
C GLY A 89 -25.22 16.12 -7.84
N GLU A 90 -24.50 15.07 -7.40
CA GLU A 90 -24.17 14.84 -5.97
C GLU A 90 -23.33 15.99 -5.41
N THR A 91 -22.38 16.50 -6.19
CA THR A 91 -21.53 17.64 -5.82
C THR A 91 -22.37 18.91 -5.63
N ARG A 92 -23.22 19.27 -6.60
CA ARG A 92 -24.06 20.48 -6.50
C ARG A 92 -24.99 20.40 -5.30
N VAL A 93 -25.73 19.31 -5.13
CA VAL A 93 -26.65 19.15 -3.99
C VAL A 93 -25.93 19.36 -2.67
N PHE A 94 -24.72 18.83 -2.52
CA PHE A 94 -23.98 18.99 -1.27
C PHE A 94 -23.39 20.40 -1.08
N LEU A 95 -22.83 21.00 -2.13
CA LEU A 95 -22.25 22.35 -2.02
C LEU A 95 -23.31 23.43 -1.81
N ASP A 96 -24.53 23.23 -2.35
CA ASP A 96 -25.64 24.17 -2.21
C ASP A 96 -26.39 24.01 -0.88
N ASP A 97 -26.29 22.84 -0.23
CA ASP A 97 -26.87 22.60 1.10
C ASP A 97 -26.19 23.49 2.17
N LYS A 98 -27.01 24.24 2.90
CA LYS A 98 -26.55 25.14 3.98
C LYS A 98 -26.72 24.52 5.38
N SER A 99 -27.19 23.30 5.46
CA SER A 99 -27.36 22.61 6.75
C SER A 99 -26.03 22.43 7.48
N PRO A 100 -25.93 22.78 8.77
CA PRO A 100 -24.72 22.55 9.56
C PRO A 100 -24.42 21.06 9.76
N THR A 101 -25.42 20.17 9.57
CA THR A 101 -25.28 18.72 9.74
C THR A 101 -25.08 17.97 8.42
N LYS A 102 -24.94 18.66 7.29
CA LYS A 102 -24.85 18.06 5.95
C LYS A 102 -23.70 17.04 5.83
N ARG A 103 -22.56 17.28 6.50
CA ARG A 103 -21.41 16.36 6.48
C ARG A 103 -21.75 15.02 7.15
N ALA A 104 -22.40 15.03 8.30
CA ALA A 104 -22.83 13.80 8.98
C ALA A 104 -23.94 13.09 8.17
N ALA A 105 -24.91 13.86 7.65
CA ALA A 105 -25.99 13.30 6.86
C ALA A 105 -25.52 12.59 5.58
N VAL A 106 -24.51 13.15 4.88
CA VAL A 106 -23.97 12.51 3.68
C VAL A 106 -23.17 11.24 4.04
N VAL A 107 -22.46 11.22 5.18
CA VAL A 107 -21.77 10.02 5.67
C VAL A 107 -22.78 8.89 5.88
N ASP A 108 -23.84 9.13 6.65
CA ASP A 108 -24.86 8.13 6.96
C ASP A 108 -25.56 7.63 5.69
N ARG A 109 -25.88 8.52 4.77
CA ARG A 109 -26.44 8.17 3.47
C ARG A 109 -25.53 7.25 2.66
N LEU A 110 -24.24 7.58 2.53
CA LEU A 110 -23.30 6.81 1.71
C LEU A 110 -23.04 5.42 2.27
N MET A 111 -22.93 5.28 3.60
CA MET A 111 -22.72 3.99 4.26
C MET A 111 -23.89 3.01 4.11
N GLY A 112 -25.09 3.50 3.79
CA GLY A 112 -26.27 2.68 3.47
C GLY A 112 -26.35 2.24 2.00
N THR A 113 -25.42 2.64 1.13
CA THR A 113 -25.52 2.41 -0.32
C THR A 113 -24.88 1.10 -0.79
N PRO A 114 -25.34 0.50 -1.90
CA PRO A 114 -24.65 -0.62 -2.54
C PRO A 114 -23.22 -0.27 -2.99
N ALA A 115 -22.92 1.01 -3.20
CA ALA A 115 -21.58 1.48 -3.56
C ALA A 115 -20.58 1.28 -2.41
N TYR A 116 -20.99 1.52 -1.17
CA TYR A 116 -20.21 1.17 0.03
C TYR A 116 -19.87 -0.33 0.05
N VAL A 117 -20.88 -1.17 -0.17
CA VAL A 117 -20.67 -2.63 -0.20
C VAL A 117 -19.65 -3.03 -1.26
N ARG A 118 -19.77 -2.48 -2.46
CA ARG A 118 -18.79 -2.73 -3.54
C ARG A 118 -17.38 -2.26 -3.16
N ARG A 119 -17.28 -1.02 -2.62
CA ARG A 119 -15.99 -0.47 -2.18
C ARG A 119 -15.32 -1.35 -1.13
N MET A 120 -16.04 -1.74 -0.09
CA MET A 120 -15.50 -2.59 0.98
C MET A 120 -15.19 -4.01 0.50
N THR A 121 -15.96 -4.55 -0.46
CA THR A 121 -15.62 -5.82 -1.12
C THR A 121 -14.26 -5.73 -1.82
N ASN A 122 -14.04 -4.67 -2.59
CA ASN A 122 -12.74 -4.44 -3.25
C ASN A 122 -11.60 -4.23 -2.24
N VAL A 123 -11.83 -3.44 -1.19
CA VAL A 123 -10.84 -3.21 -0.13
C VAL A 123 -10.40 -4.51 0.52
N LEU A 124 -11.35 -5.36 0.89
CA LEU A 124 -11.05 -6.66 1.50
C LEU A 124 -10.45 -7.66 0.50
N ASP A 125 -10.85 -7.64 -0.78
CA ASP A 125 -10.21 -8.46 -1.82
C ASP A 125 -8.74 -8.05 -2.02
N VAL A 126 -8.46 -6.74 -2.15
CA VAL A 126 -7.08 -6.24 -2.28
C VAL A 126 -6.27 -6.57 -1.03
N MET A 127 -6.82 -6.36 0.17
CA MET A 127 -6.15 -6.62 1.44
C MET A 127 -5.82 -8.10 1.63
N LEU A 128 -6.77 -9.01 1.39
CA LEU A 128 -6.65 -10.43 1.73
C LEU A 128 -6.16 -11.31 0.57
N SER A 129 -6.55 -10.98 -0.65
CA SER A 129 -6.25 -11.75 -1.85
C SER A 129 -5.24 -11.08 -2.80
N GLU A 130 -4.88 -9.80 -2.58
CA GLU A 130 -3.95 -9.07 -3.45
C GLU A 130 -4.31 -9.21 -4.94
N ARG A 131 -5.59 -9.13 -5.25
CA ARG A 131 -6.17 -9.28 -6.62
C ARG A 131 -5.87 -10.62 -7.30
N ARG A 132 -5.54 -11.69 -6.55
CA ARG A 132 -5.29 -13.03 -7.12
C ARG A 132 -6.49 -13.51 -7.92
N GLY A 133 -6.21 -14.07 -9.09
CA GLY A 133 -7.22 -14.57 -10.02
C GLY A 133 -7.88 -15.88 -9.58
N ASP A 134 -8.35 -16.65 -10.54
CA ASP A 134 -8.93 -17.97 -10.34
C ASP A 134 -7.87 -19.01 -9.94
N GLY A 135 -8.19 -19.76 -8.89
CA GLY A 135 -7.41 -20.88 -8.40
C GLY A 135 -8.31 -22.10 -8.09
N GLU A 136 -8.01 -22.83 -7.02
CA GLU A 136 -8.91 -23.88 -6.50
C GLU A 136 -10.28 -23.31 -6.07
N VAL A 137 -10.32 -22.04 -5.66
CA VAL A 137 -11.53 -21.26 -5.39
C VAL A 137 -11.64 -20.16 -6.44
N LYS A 138 -12.78 -20.10 -7.13
CA LYS A 138 -13.04 -19.08 -8.12
C LYS A 138 -13.14 -17.69 -7.48
N ARG A 139 -12.63 -16.66 -8.18
CA ARG A 139 -12.71 -15.28 -7.71
C ARG A 139 -14.16 -14.83 -7.45
N GLY A 140 -15.09 -15.20 -8.32
CA GLY A 140 -16.51 -14.88 -8.13
C GLY A 140 -17.13 -15.48 -6.87
N GLU A 141 -16.70 -16.69 -6.43
CA GLU A 141 -17.14 -17.29 -5.16
C GLU A 141 -16.64 -16.49 -3.94
N TRP A 142 -15.41 -16.02 -4.00
CA TRP A 142 -14.78 -15.17 -2.99
C TRP A 142 -15.45 -13.80 -2.91
N GLU A 143 -15.60 -13.11 -4.05
CA GLU A 143 -16.27 -11.81 -4.10
C GLU A 143 -17.71 -11.90 -3.57
N ALA A 144 -18.43 -12.96 -3.93
CA ALA A 144 -19.79 -13.19 -3.42
C ALA A 144 -19.81 -13.46 -1.90
N PHE A 145 -18.80 -14.15 -1.36
CA PHE A 145 -18.67 -14.36 0.08
C PHE A 145 -18.39 -13.03 0.81
N LEU A 146 -17.44 -12.23 0.33
CA LEU A 146 -17.13 -10.92 0.91
C LEU A 146 -18.34 -9.98 0.84
N LYS A 147 -18.99 -9.89 -0.33
CA LYS A 147 -20.16 -9.05 -0.53
C LYS A 147 -21.25 -9.36 0.48
N ARG A 148 -21.64 -10.64 0.63
CA ARG A 148 -22.66 -11.05 1.62
C ARG A 148 -22.25 -10.71 3.06
N SER A 149 -20.96 -10.84 3.37
CA SER A 149 -20.44 -10.52 4.70
C SER A 149 -20.54 -9.03 5.02
N ILE A 150 -20.26 -8.17 4.04
CA ILE A 150 -20.34 -6.70 4.18
C ILE A 150 -21.80 -6.23 4.19
N GLU A 151 -22.66 -6.80 3.34
CA GLU A 151 -24.10 -6.50 3.31
C GLU A 151 -24.74 -6.77 4.67
N SER A 152 -24.41 -7.90 5.28
CA SER A 152 -24.89 -8.25 6.64
C SER A 152 -24.17 -7.54 7.78
N ASN A 153 -23.23 -6.65 7.47
CA ASN A 153 -22.34 -6.00 8.45
C ASN A 153 -21.69 -7.01 9.42
N LYS A 154 -21.18 -8.12 8.87
CA LYS A 154 -20.53 -9.18 9.64
C LYS A 154 -19.33 -8.63 10.42
N PRO A 155 -19.23 -8.87 11.74
CA PRO A 155 -18.08 -8.46 12.53
C PRO A 155 -16.76 -9.00 11.97
N TRP A 156 -15.69 -8.21 12.05
CA TRP A 156 -14.39 -8.59 11.50
C TRP A 156 -13.83 -9.88 12.08
N ASN A 157 -13.94 -10.09 13.40
CA ASN A 157 -13.49 -11.31 14.07
C ASN A 157 -14.24 -12.56 13.57
N VAL A 158 -15.53 -12.45 13.27
CA VAL A 158 -16.33 -13.52 12.67
C VAL A 158 -15.87 -13.81 11.27
N LEU A 159 -15.71 -12.77 10.44
CA LEU A 159 -15.22 -12.90 9.06
C LEU A 159 -13.84 -13.55 9.00
N ALA A 160 -12.90 -13.10 9.83
CA ALA A 160 -11.55 -13.64 9.93
C ALA A 160 -11.55 -15.10 10.41
N SER A 161 -12.37 -15.43 11.41
CA SER A 161 -12.54 -16.81 11.90
C SER A 161 -13.08 -17.74 10.81
N GLU A 162 -14.08 -17.31 10.03
CA GLU A 162 -14.61 -18.07 8.91
C GLU A 162 -13.56 -18.31 7.81
N ILE A 163 -12.70 -17.34 7.52
CA ILE A 163 -11.61 -17.47 6.54
C ILE A 163 -10.54 -18.44 7.03
N LEU A 164 -10.05 -18.27 8.25
CA LEU A 164 -8.97 -19.10 8.82
C LEU A 164 -9.42 -20.54 9.11
N GLY A 165 -10.67 -20.71 9.51
CA GLY A 165 -11.27 -22.03 9.76
C GLY A 165 -11.80 -22.75 8.52
N ALA A 166 -11.85 -22.10 7.37
CA ALA A 166 -12.48 -22.64 6.16
C ALA A 166 -11.84 -23.96 5.68
N ASP A 167 -12.67 -24.92 5.26
CA ASP A 167 -12.22 -26.21 4.75
C ASP A 167 -12.63 -26.48 3.29
N ALA A 168 -13.45 -25.62 2.70
CA ALA A 168 -13.99 -25.72 1.34
C ALA A 168 -14.89 -26.95 1.06
N VAL A 169 -15.39 -27.62 2.11
CA VAL A 169 -16.25 -28.80 1.96
C VAL A 169 -17.66 -28.41 1.53
N ASP A 170 -18.23 -27.39 2.15
CA ASP A 170 -19.51 -26.84 1.74
C ASP A 170 -19.34 -25.96 0.48
N ALA A 171 -19.92 -26.42 -0.62
CA ALA A 171 -19.85 -25.72 -1.92
C ALA A 171 -20.41 -24.28 -1.85
N LYS A 172 -21.45 -24.04 -1.03
CA LYS A 172 -22.05 -22.70 -0.85
C LYS A 172 -21.15 -21.74 -0.06
N GLN A 173 -20.25 -22.29 0.77
CA GLN A 173 -19.33 -21.54 1.64
C GLN A 173 -17.87 -21.60 1.12
N ARG A 174 -17.66 -22.19 -0.06
CA ARG A 174 -16.34 -22.45 -0.60
C ARG A 174 -15.49 -21.19 -0.74
N GLY A 175 -16.11 -20.06 -1.07
CA GLY A 175 -15.43 -18.78 -1.22
C GLY A 175 -14.52 -18.41 -0.07
N ARG A 176 -14.92 -18.68 1.19
CA ARG A 176 -14.13 -18.35 2.40
C ARG A 176 -12.76 -19.05 2.47
N ALA A 177 -12.55 -20.16 1.74
CA ALA A 177 -11.29 -20.90 1.72
C ALA A 177 -10.23 -20.30 0.78
N LYS A 178 -10.59 -19.30 -0.05
CA LYS A 178 -9.68 -18.74 -1.07
C LYS A 178 -8.37 -18.24 -0.46
N PHE A 179 -8.42 -17.58 0.69
CA PHE A 179 -7.24 -17.05 1.36
C PHE A 179 -6.13 -18.12 1.56
N LEU A 180 -6.49 -19.29 2.05
CA LEU A 180 -5.53 -20.39 2.29
C LEU A 180 -5.18 -21.15 1.00
N MET A 181 -6.17 -21.37 0.13
CA MET A 181 -6.00 -22.20 -1.07
C MET A 181 -5.19 -21.51 -2.17
N ASP A 182 -5.33 -20.19 -2.33
CA ASP A 182 -4.55 -19.42 -3.31
C ASP A 182 -3.06 -19.30 -2.93
N ARG A 183 -2.71 -19.68 -1.72
CA ARG A 183 -1.33 -19.81 -1.25
C ARG A 183 -0.78 -21.24 -1.41
N GLY A 184 -1.43 -22.02 -2.26
CA GLY A 184 -1.05 -23.41 -2.59
C GLY A 184 -1.14 -24.38 -1.42
N VAL A 185 -1.75 -23.97 -0.29
CA VAL A 185 -1.74 -24.70 0.98
C VAL A 185 -0.29 -24.97 1.47
N GLU A 186 0.66 -24.11 1.01
CA GLU A 186 2.06 -24.17 1.45
C GLU A 186 2.16 -23.51 2.84
N VAL A 187 2.63 -24.29 3.81
CA VAL A 187 2.53 -23.91 5.23
C VAL A 187 3.32 -22.66 5.56
N ASN A 188 4.52 -22.48 4.99
CA ASN A 188 5.33 -21.30 5.25
C ASN A 188 4.69 -20.05 4.65
N GLN A 189 4.16 -20.14 3.44
CA GLN A 189 3.46 -19.03 2.81
C GLN A 189 2.19 -18.68 3.59
N MET A 190 1.38 -19.67 3.99
CA MET A 190 0.22 -19.44 4.82
C MET A 190 0.60 -18.77 6.16
N THR A 191 1.69 -19.20 6.79
CA THR A 191 2.16 -18.65 8.08
C THR A 191 2.53 -17.17 7.96
N ARG A 192 3.33 -16.82 6.95
CA ARG A 192 3.72 -15.43 6.68
C ARG A 192 2.50 -14.54 6.43
N GLU A 193 1.61 -15.00 5.57
CA GLU A 193 0.43 -14.22 5.19
C GLU A 193 -0.58 -14.08 6.33
N VAL A 194 -0.74 -15.11 7.18
CA VAL A 194 -1.55 -14.99 8.40
C VAL A 194 -0.94 -13.95 9.35
N GLY A 195 0.38 -13.97 9.57
CA GLY A 195 1.08 -12.96 10.36
C GLY A 195 0.86 -11.55 9.83
N ARG A 196 1.09 -11.36 8.53
CA ARG A 196 1.01 -10.07 7.86
C ARG A 196 -0.42 -9.52 7.81
N MET A 197 -1.39 -10.31 7.36
CA MET A 197 -2.74 -9.82 7.09
C MET A 197 -3.61 -9.70 8.33
N PHE A 198 -3.50 -10.64 9.28
CA PHE A 198 -4.36 -10.66 10.45
C PHE A 198 -3.71 -10.07 11.71
N PHE A 199 -2.38 -10.09 11.80
CA PHE A 199 -1.67 -9.62 13.00
C PHE A 199 -0.74 -8.42 12.74
N GLY A 200 -0.53 -8.02 11.48
CA GLY A 200 0.26 -6.84 11.11
C GLY A 200 1.77 -7.01 11.29
N VAL A 201 2.27 -8.23 11.21
CA VAL A 201 3.69 -8.54 11.37
C VAL A 201 4.22 -9.36 10.20
N ASP A 202 5.32 -8.91 9.62
CA ASP A 202 6.02 -9.67 8.58
C ASP A 202 7.12 -10.53 9.22
N LEU A 203 6.80 -11.81 9.41
CA LEU A 203 7.69 -12.79 10.03
C LEU A 203 8.54 -13.57 9.02
N GLN A 204 8.74 -13.07 7.79
CA GLN A 204 9.44 -13.81 6.75
C GLN A 204 10.87 -14.23 7.19
N CYS A 205 11.65 -13.32 7.76
CA CYS A 205 12.99 -13.61 8.25
C CYS A 205 12.98 -14.57 9.45
N ALA A 206 11.92 -14.49 10.27
CA ALA A 206 11.77 -15.33 11.47
C ALA A 206 11.53 -16.83 11.16
N GLN A 207 11.37 -17.21 9.90
CA GLN A 207 11.32 -18.59 9.46
C GLN A 207 12.67 -19.32 9.72
N CYS A 208 13.81 -18.65 9.51
CA CYS A 208 15.13 -19.28 9.55
C CYS A 208 15.95 -18.90 10.78
N HIS A 209 15.70 -17.73 11.36
CA HIS A 209 16.41 -17.19 12.52
C HIS A 209 15.59 -16.04 13.13
N ASN A 210 15.93 -15.56 14.31
CA ASN A 210 15.38 -14.31 14.81
C ASN A 210 15.74 -13.17 13.85
N HIS A 211 14.84 -12.20 13.66
CA HIS A 211 15.09 -11.11 12.71
C HIS A 211 16.36 -10.34 13.09
N PRO A 212 17.28 -10.06 12.14
CA PRO A 212 18.61 -9.52 12.49
C PRO A 212 18.59 -8.06 12.96
N LEU A 213 17.53 -7.31 12.60
CA LEU A 213 17.41 -5.87 12.89
C LEU A 213 16.14 -5.53 13.70
N ILE A 214 15.22 -6.46 13.83
CA ILE A 214 13.95 -6.24 14.54
C ILE A 214 13.86 -7.24 15.68
N ASP A 215 14.14 -6.79 16.89
CA ASP A 215 14.17 -7.62 18.09
C ASP A 215 12.82 -8.27 18.44
N ASP A 216 11.74 -7.70 17.91
CA ASP A 216 10.37 -8.17 18.14
C ASP A 216 9.98 -9.39 17.27
N TYR A 217 10.71 -9.68 16.20
CA TYR A 217 10.38 -10.74 15.25
C TYR A 217 11.22 -12.00 15.52
N LEU A 218 10.67 -12.87 16.36
CA LEU A 218 11.37 -14.05 16.84
C LEU A 218 10.96 -15.30 16.06
N GLN A 219 11.90 -16.22 15.89
CA GLN A 219 11.66 -17.52 15.28
C GLN A 219 10.54 -18.30 16.01
N LYS A 220 10.48 -18.20 17.35
CA LYS A 220 9.40 -18.80 18.16
C LYS A 220 8.01 -18.25 17.82
N ASP A 221 7.88 -16.98 17.39
CA ASP A 221 6.62 -16.37 17.01
C ASP A 221 6.14 -16.88 15.66
N TYR A 222 7.06 -16.99 14.70
CA TYR A 222 6.78 -17.62 13.41
C TYR A 222 6.27 -19.06 13.61
N TYR A 223 7.01 -19.88 14.38
CA TYR A 223 6.65 -21.29 14.58
C TYR A 223 5.43 -21.48 15.48
N GLY A 224 5.07 -20.50 16.29
CA GLY A 224 3.79 -20.48 17.00
C GLY A 224 2.60 -20.44 16.05
N ILE A 225 2.61 -19.53 15.05
CA ILE A 225 1.57 -19.48 14.01
C ILE A 225 1.67 -20.69 13.08
N TYR A 226 2.89 -21.06 12.65
CA TYR A 226 3.14 -22.24 11.83
C TYR A 226 2.52 -23.51 12.42
N ALA A 227 2.58 -23.67 13.75
CA ALA A 227 2.06 -24.84 14.43
C ALA A 227 0.53 -24.99 14.32
N PHE A 228 -0.22 -23.91 14.11
CA PHE A 228 -1.65 -24.01 13.78
C PHE A 228 -1.88 -24.59 12.37
N LEU A 229 -0.97 -24.37 11.44
CA LEU A 229 -1.17 -24.61 10.02
C LEU A 229 -0.45 -25.86 9.49
N ASN A 230 0.61 -26.35 10.16
CA ASN A 230 1.52 -27.37 9.67
C ASN A 230 0.86 -28.76 9.41
N ARG A 231 -0.32 -29.00 9.98
CA ARG A 231 -1.08 -30.22 9.76
C ARG A 231 -2.02 -30.13 8.55
N THR A 232 -2.22 -28.92 8.00
CA THR A 232 -3.15 -28.68 6.88
C THR A 232 -2.55 -29.12 5.56
N TYR A 233 -3.36 -29.74 4.72
CA TYR A 233 -2.99 -30.11 3.36
C TYR A 233 -4.18 -30.08 2.42
N LEU A 234 -3.90 -29.98 1.11
CA LEU A 234 -4.93 -30.03 0.07
C LEU A 234 -5.34 -31.50 -0.15
N PHE A 235 -6.59 -31.81 0.15
CA PHE A 235 -7.20 -33.11 -0.15
C PHE A 235 -7.95 -33.03 -1.47
N LYS A 236 -7.37 -33.66 -2.52
CA LYS A 236 -7.90 -33.65 -3.89
C LYS A 236 -7.83 -35.05 -4.50
N PRO A 237 -8.75 -35.95 -4.13
CA PRO A 237 -8.75 -37.33 -4.60
C PRO A 237 -9.07 -37.45 -6.08
N ASP A 238 -9.80 -36.50 -6.67
CA ASP A 238 -10.14 -36.41 -8.08
C ASP A 238 -9.54 -35.12 -8.65
N LYS A 239 -8.63 -35.23 -9.61
CA LYS A 239 -7.97 -34.09 -10.25
C LYS A 239 -8.95 -33.16 -10.98
N LYS A 240 -10.11 -33.65 -11.41
CA LYS A 240 -11.14 -32.89 -12.14
C LYS A 240 -12.06 -32.11 -11.21
N LYS A 241 -12.08 -32.44 -9.92
CA LYS A 241 -12.91 -31.75 -8.92
C LYS A 241 -12.07 -30.77 -8.11
N PRO A 242 -12.66 -29.66 -7.64
CA PRO A 242 -11.97 -28.76 -6.74
C PRO A 242 -11.51 -29.48 -5.47
N GLY A 243 -10.29 -29.19 -5.00
CA GLY A 243 -9.77 -29.69 -3.75
C GLY A 243 -10.49 -29.14 -2.52
N VAL A 244 -10.31 -29.76 -1.37
CA VAL A 244 -10.76 -29.30 -0.05
C VAL A 244 -9.59 -29.35 0.93
N LEU A 245 -9.67 -28.59 2.04
CA LEU A 245 -8.63 -28.62 3.05
C LEU A 245 -8.91 -29.77 4.04
N ALA A 246 -7.87 -30.52 4.36
CA ALA A 246 -7.87 -31.54 5.39
C ALA A 246 -6.70 -31.33 6.35
N GLU A 247 -6.73 -32.02 7.48
CA GLU A 247 -5.69 -31.91 8.50
C GLU A 247 -5.22 -33.30 8.97
N ARG A 248 -3.92 -33.42 9.24
CA ARG A 248 -3.33 -34.61 9.87
C ARG A 248 -3.61 -34.57 11.38
N PRO A 249 -3.72 -35.74 12.06
CA PRO A 249 -4.04 -35.80 13.48
C PRO A 249 -2.83 -35.49 14.38
N GLY A 250 -1.62 -35.60 13.83
CA GLY A 250 -0.38 -35.41 14.54
C GLY A 250 0.66 -34.67 13.73
N GLY A 251 1.73 -34.31 14.34
CA GLY A 251 2.86 -33.57 13.78
C GLY A 251 3.28 -32.50 14.76
N GLY A 252 4.47 -32.68 15.38
CA GLY A 252 5.14 -31.68 16.18
C GLY A 252 5.78 -30.63 15.28
N VAL A 253 6.18 -29.50 15.85
CA VAL A 253 6.93 -28.46 15.17
C VAL A 253 8.24 -28.29 15.90
N ALA A 254 9.32 -28.71 15.26
CA ALA A 254 10.68 -28.44 15.71
C ALA A 254 11.32 -27.45 14.72
N PHE A 255 12.14 -26.55 15.23
CA PHE A 255 12.86 -25.58 14.43
C PHE A 255 14.28 -25.41 14.95
N LYS A 256 15.14 -24.90 14.11
CA LYS A 256 16.52 -24.63 14.44
C LYS A 256 16.98 -23.36 13.74
N SER A 257 17.64 -22.47 14.47
CA SER A 257 18.27 -21.28 13.88
C SER A 257 19.39 -21.68 12.93
N VAL A 258 19.38 -21.13 11.72
CA VAL A 258 20.44 -21.37 10.73
C VAL A 258 21.76 -20.68 11.09
N PHE A 259 21.72 -19.65 11.95
CA PHE A 259 22.91 -18.90 12.35
C PHE A 259 23.49 -19.37 13.69
N THR A 260 22.63 -19.43 14.72
CA THR A 260 23.11 -19.78 16.08
C THR A 260 23.08 -21.29 16.35
N GLY A 261 22.32 -22.06 15.54
CA GLY A 261 22.13 -23.48 15.78
C GLY A 261 21.15 -23.79 16.92
N ASP A 262 20.55 -22.77 17.56
CA ASP A 262 19.57 -22.93 18.62
C ASP A 262 18.34 -23.66 18.09
N ALA A 263 17.97 -24.71 18.80
CA ALA A 263 16.82 -25.54 18.46
C ALA A 263 15.67 -25.31 19.43
N GLY A 264 14.44 -25.36 18.91
CA GLY A 264 13.24 -25.25 19.71
C GLY A 264 12.12 -26.17 19.24
N VAL A 265 11.15 -26.37 20.08
CA VAL A 265 9.87 -27.04 19.76
C VAL A 265 8.75 -26.08 20.04
N SER A 266 7.81 -25.95 19.10
CA SER A 266 6.66 -25.04 19.25
C SER A 266 5.36 -25.82 19.26
N ARG A 267 4.48 -25.44 20.20
CA ARG A 267 3.05 -25.70 20.14
C ARG A 267 2.33 -24.49 19.54
N PRO A 268 1.06 -24.60 19.11
CA PRO A 268 0.31 -23.48 18.57
C PRO A 268 0.26 -22.32 19.56
N ARG A 269 0.56 -21.09 19.05
CA ARG A 269 0.61 -19.86 19.83
C ARG A 269 0.31 -18.65 18.95
N LEU A 270 -0.53 -17.75 19.42
CA LEU A 270 -0.67 -16.42 18.82
C LEU A 270 0.44 -15.47 19.33
N LEU A 271 0.69 -14.42 18.59
CA LEU A 271 1.64 -13.39 18.98
C LEU A 271 1.27 -12.76 20.31
N GLY A 272 2.25 -12.65 21.21
CA GLY A 272 2.08 -12.07 22.53
C GLY A 272 1.27 -12.93 23.51
N GLU A 273 0.95 -14.19 23.19
CA GLU A 273 0.19 -15.10 24.01
C GLU A 273 1.03 -16.34 24.41
N ARG A 274 0.52 -17.11 25.36
CA ARG A 274 1.09 -18.40 25.73
C ARG A 274 0.76 -19.47 24.67
N GLN A 275 1.56 -20.52 24.63
CA GLN A 275 1.25 -21.72 23.84
C GLN A 275 -0.06 -22.35 24.36
N ILE A 276 -0.91 -22.82 23.44
CA ILE A 276 -2.14 -23.51 23.85
C ILE A 276 -1.86 -24.96 24.25
N ASP A 277 -2.60 -25.44 25.25
CA ASP A 277 -2.57 -26.83 25.62
C ASP A 277 -3.35 -27.67 24.63
N GLU A 278 -2.75 -28.75 24.16
CA GLU A 278 -3.38 -29.71 23.27
C GLU A 278 -3.84 -30.94 24.06
N PRO A 279 -5.03 -31.50 23.76
CA PRO A 279 -5.53 -32.68 24.44
C PRO A 279 -4.66 -33.89 24.08
N THR A 280 -4.42 -34.74 25.10
CA THR A 280 -3.84 -36.05 24.87
C THR A 280 -4.89 -36.98 24.27
N ILE A 281 -4.65 -37.48 23.08
CA ILE A 281 -5.56 -38.35 22.35
C ILE A 281 -5.06 -39.81 22.45
N ALA A 282 -5.91 -40.70 22.93
CA ALA A 282 -5.59 -42.11 23.06
C ALA A 282 -5.29 -42.74 21.67
N ALA A 283 -4.37 -43.70 21.66
CA ALA A 283 -4.00 -44.42 20.44
C ALA A 283 -5.23 -45.05 19.76
N GLY A 284 -5.35 -44.85 18.45
CA GLY A 284 -6.50 -45.32 17.66
C GLY A 284 -7.74 -44.42 17.66
N LYS A 285 -7.71 -43.29 18.44
CA LYS A 285 -8.78 -42.27 18.50
C LYS A 285 -8.40 -40.96 17.84
N GLU A 286 -7.32 -40.94 17.06
CA GLU A 286 -6.74 -39.76 16.44
C GLU A 286 -7.65 -39.12 15.40
N TYR A 287 -8.60 -39.89 14.83
CA TYR A 287 -9.52 -39.44 13.81
C TYR A 287 -10.98 -39.61 14.23
N LYS A 288 -11.82 -38.61 13.96
CA LYS A 288 -13.29 -38.72 13.91
C LYS A 288 -13.69 -39.49 12.64
N VAL A 289 -13.04 -39.16 11.50
CA VAL A 289 -13.21 -39.89 10.24
C VAL A 289 -11.83 -40.40 9.80
N LYS A 290 -11.60 -41.70 9.89
CA LYS A 290 -10.31 -42.33 9.52
C LYS A 290 -10.12 -42.36 8.00
N PRO A 291 -8.87 -42.17 7.51
CA PRO A 291 -8.56 -42.43 6.11
C PRO A 291 -8.87 -43.87 5.75
N ASP A 292 -9.55 -44.05 4.63
CA ASP A 292 -9.93 -45.39 4.13
C ASP A 292 -9.25 -45.66 2.78
N LYS A 293 -8.44 -46.72 2.69
CA LYS A 293 -7.73 -47.10 1.45
C LYS A 293 -8.68 -47.47 0.33
N LYS A 294 -9.88 -47.97 0.65
CA LYS A 294 -10.90 -48.39 -0.33
C LYS A 294 -11.79 -47.21 -0.74
N LYS A 295 -12.03 -46.25 0.17
CA LYS A 295 -12.85 -45.04 -0.07
C LYS A 295 -11.94 -43.80 -0.19
N LYS A 296 -11.14 -43.76 -1.25
CA LYS A 296 -10.16 -42.66 -1.47
C LYS A 296 -10.77 -41.26 -1.49
N ASN A 297 -12.08 -41.14 -1.73
CA ASN A 297 -12.81 -39.86 -1.74
C ASN A 297 -13.27 -39.42 -0.34
N LEU A 298 -13.09 -40.25 0.69
CA LEU A 298 -13.48 -39.91 2.05
C LEU A 298 -12.42 -38.96 2.68
N ARG A 299 -12.76 -37.72 2.93
CA ARG A 299 -11.88 -36.77 3.59
C ARG A 299 -11.63 -37.19 5.04
N PRO A 300 -10.37 -37.38 5.47
CA PRO A 300 -10.07 -37.63 6.86
C PRO A 300 -10.37 -36.42 7.72
N VAL A 301 -10.91 -36.64 8.93
CA VAL A 301 -11.17 -35.60 9.92
C VAL A 301 -10.51 -36.00 11.22
N PRO A 302 -9.52 -35.25 11.72
CA PRO A 302 -8.89 -35.53 13.00
C PRO A 302 -9.83 -35.24 14.16
N THR A 303 -9.57 -35.88 15.30
CA THR A 303 -10.32 -35.64 16.55
C THR A 303 -10.05 -34.24 17.09
N TYR A 304 -8.82 -33.73 16.92
CA TYR A 304 -8.39 -32.38 17.28
C TYR A 304 -7.84 -31.67 16.06
N ASN A 305 -8.35 -30.47 15.76
CA ASN A 305 -8.00 -29.68 14.59
C ASN A 305 -7.38 -28.36 15.06
N ARG A 306 -6.08 -28.14 14.73
CA ARG A 306 -5.32 -26.96 15.13
C ARG A 306 -5.81 -25.69 14.48
N ARG A 307 -6.17 -25.72 13.20
CA ARG A 307 -6.68 -24.58 12.45
C ARG A 307 -8.06 -24.13 12.96
N GLU A 308 -8.89 -25.06 13.44
CA GLU A 308 -10.13 -24.74 14.15
C GLU A 308 -9.86 -23.99 15.46
N GLN A 309 -8.77 -24.32 16.17
CA GLN A 309 -8.38 -23.56 17.37
C GLN A 309 -7.92 -22.15 17.01
N LEU A 310 -7.14 -21.97 15.93
CA LEU A 310 -6.79 -20.62 15.41
C LEU A 310 -8.05 -19.79 15.14
N ALA A 311 -9.03 -20.37 14.45
CA ALA A 311 -10.29 -19.70 14.15
C ALA A 311 -11.07 -19.33 15.43
N LYS A 312 -11.08 -20.19 16.45
CA LYS A 312 -11.73 -19.90 17.75
C LYS A 312 -11.04 -18.77 18.51
N LEU A 313 -9.70 -18.75 18.54
CA LEU A 313 -8.93 -17.69 19.19
C LEU A 313 -9.17 -16.33 18.52
N VAL A 314 -9.19 -16.29 17.19
CA VAL A 314 -9.49 -15.09 16.42
C VAL A 314 -10.94 -14.64 16.62
N LEU A 315 -11.90 -15.58 16.69
CA LEU A 315 -13.30 -15.28 16.97
C LEU A 315 -13.47 -14.63 18.35
N GLY A 316 -12.70 -15.07 19.36
CA GLY A 316 -12.70 -14.45 20.68
C GLY A 316 -12.25 -12.99 20.69
N GLY A 317 -11.42 -12.58 19.73
CA GLY A 317 -11.02 -11.18 19.55
C GLY A 317 -10.10 -10.60 20.63
N ASN A 318 -9.61 -11.43 21.56
CA ASN A 318 -8.84 -10.97 22.73
C ASN A 318 -7.37 -10.65 22.38
N ASN A 319 -6.88 -11.08 21.22
CA ASN A 319 -5.51 -10.82 20.83
C ASN A 319 -5.31 -9.37 20.40
N ARG A 320 -4.40 -8.65 21.10
CA ARG A 320 -4.14 -7.23 20.85
C ARG A 320 -3.59 -6.94 19.46
N PHE A 321 -2.78 -7.81 18.89
CA PHE A 321 -2.23 -7.62 17.53
C PHE A 321 -3.34 -7.72 16.48
N PHE A 322 -4.29 -8.61 16.67
CA PHE A 322 -5.43 -8.79 15.78
C PHE A 322 -6.30 -7.52 15.70
N ALA A 323 -6.72 -6.97 16.84
CA ALA A 323 -7.54 -5.76 16.89
C ALA A 323 -6.75 -4.53 16.38
N ARG A 324 -5.50 -4.39 16.84
CA ARG A 324 -4.61 -3.28 16.49
C ARG A 324 -4.29 -3.22 14.99
N ASN A 325 -4.02 -4.35 14.36
CA ASN A 325 -3.78 -4.41 12.92
C ASN A 325 -4.99 -3.94 12.11
N MET A 326 -6.18 -4.43 12.42
CA MET A 326 -7.36 -4.03 11.65
C MET A 326 -7.76 -2.58 11.90
N ALA A 327 -7.66 -2.09 13.14
CA ALA A 327 -7.89 -0.68 13.46
C ALA A 327 -6.92 0.23 12.68
N ASN A 328 -5.63 -0.13 12.59
CA ASN A 328 -4.63 0.59 11.79
C ASN A 328 -4.95 0.57 10.29
N ARG A 329 -5.38 -0.55 9.75
CA ARG A 329 -5.77 -0.68 8.32
C ARG A 329 -7.03 0.12 7.98
N LEU A 330 -8.03 0.14 8.86
CA LEU A 330 -9.23 0.97 8.69
C LEU A 330 -8.92 2.46 8.82
N TRP A 331 -8.02 2.84 9.73
CA TRP A 331 -7.49 4.18 9.83
C TRP A 331 -6.78 4.59 8.52
N ALA A 332 -5.88 3.75 8.00
CA ALA A 332 -5.17 4.00 6.75
C ALA A 332 -6.11 4.14 5.54
N LEU A 333 -7.17 3.34 5.48
CA LEU A 333 -8.18 3.41 4.43
C LEU A 333 -8.85 4.80 4.37
N VAL A 334 -9.10 5.41 5.52
CA VAL A 334 -9.79 6.68 5.66
C VAL A 334 -8.82 7.86 5.58
N MET A 335 -7.69 7.77 6.29
CA MET A 335 -6.73 8.87 6.42
C MET A 335 -5.62 8.85 5.37
N GLY A 336 -5.59 7.83 4.49
CA GLY A 336 -4.58 7.69 3.43
C GLY A 336 -3.23 7.14 3.90
N ARG A 337 -3.01 6.99 5.21
CA ARG A 337 -1.79 6.46 5.84
C ARG A 337 -2.12 5.78 7.16
N GLY A 338 -1.40 4.72 7.51
CA GLY A 338 -1.50 4.07 8.82
C GLY A 338 -0.89 4.90 9.96
N LEU A 339 -1.33 4.66 11.19
CA LEU A 339 -0.62 5.10 12.39
C LEU A 339 0.71 4.34 12.51
N VAL A 340 0.73 3.07 12.13
CA VAL A 340 1.93 2.30 11.81
C VAL A 340 1.99 2.15 10.30
N GLU A 341 3.10 2.57 9.69
CA GLU A 341 3.34 2.51 8.25
C GLU A 341 4.77 2.03 7.99
N PRO A 342 5.02 1.01 7.17
CA PRO A 342 4.05 0.14 6.46
C PRO A 342 3.09 -0.63 7.36
N LEU A 343 1.89 -0.97 6.82
CA LEU A 343 0.74 -1.49 7.59
C LEU A 343 0.97 -2.87 8.25
N ASP A 344 1.96 -3.60 7.80
CA ASP A 344 2.32 -4.95 8.25
C ASP A 344 3.67 -5.04 8.96
N LEU A 345 4.23 -3.88 9.37
CA LEU A 345 5.48 -3.78 10.10
C LEU A 345 5.28 -3.22 11.53
N HIS A 346 4.42 -3.89 12.30
CA HIS A 346 4.19 -3.55 13.70
C HIS A 346 5.32 -4.09 14.59
N HIS A 347 6.30 -3.24 14.91
CA HIS A 347 7.39 -3.56 15.83
C HIS A 347 7.87 -2.33 16.59
N SER A 348 8.74 -2.50 17.59
CA SER A 348 9.19 -1.43 18.49
C SER A 348 9.98 -0.32 17.80
N ASP A 349 10.70 -0.65 16.71
CA ASP A 349 11.49 0.33 15.96
C ASP A 349 10.69 1.03 14.87
N ASN A 350 9.45 0.57 14.61
CA ASN A 350 8.45 1.25 13.80
C ASN A 350 7.17 1.51 14.61
N PRO A 351 7.25 2.33 15.67
CA PRO A 351 6.10 2.61 16.50
C PRO A 351 5.06 3.45 15.78
N PRO A 352 3.80 3.38 16.22
CA PRO A 352 2.76 4.25 15.67
C PRO A 352 3.10 5.71 15.86
N SER A 353 2.66 6.55 14.91
CA SER A 353 2.80 8.02 15.02
C SER A 353 2.11 8.57 16.27
N HIS A 354 1.00 7.97 16.66
CA HIS A 354 0.21 8.29 17.86
C HIS A 354 -0.10 7.00 18.62
N PRO A 355 0.77 6.60 19.59
CA PRO A 355 0.61 5.32 20.30
C PRO A 355 -0.71 5.22 21.08
N GLU A 356 -1.08 6.28 21.81
CA GLU A 356 -2.31 6.33 22.60
C GLU A 356 -3.56 6.26 21.71
N LEU A 357 -3.52 6.92 20.56
CA LEU A 357 -4.60 6.85 19.58
C LEU A 357 -4.79 5.43 19.04
N LEU A 358 -3.69 4.74 18.69
CA LEU A 358 -3.81 3.36 18.20
C LEU A 358 -4.32 2.40 19.27
N ASN A 359 -3.96 2.62 20.53
CA ASN A 359 -4.50 1.86 21.66
C ASN A 359 -5.99 2.12 21.80
N LEU A 360 -6.41 3.40 21.85
CA LEU A 360 -7.84 3.78 21.89
C LEU A 360 -8.62 3.15 20.74
N LEU A 361 -8.15 3.28 19.51
CA LEU A 361 -8.82 2.72 18.33
C LEU A 361 -8.96 1.20 18.41
N SER A 362 -7.92 0.51 18.91
CA SER A 362 -7.95 -0.94 19.08
C SER A 362 -8.96 -1.38 20.14
N GLU A 363 -8.99 -0.72 21.28
CA GLU A 363 -9.91 -0.99 22.38
C GLU A 363 -11.36 -0.69 21.98
N GLN A 364 -11.60 0.46 21.35
CA GLN A 364 -12.92 0.83 20.88
C GLN A 364 -13.42 -0.09 19.76
N PHE A 365 -12.56 -0.55 18.87
CA PHE A 365 -12.94 -1.53 17.84
C PHE A 365 -13.41 -2.85 18.46
N VAL A 366 -12.76 -3.33 19.54
CA VAL A 366 -13.21 -4.49 20.33
C VAL A 366 -14.52 -4.17 21.04
N ALA A 367 -14.65 -3.01 21.72
CA ALA A 367 -15.86 -2.59 22.41
C ALA A 367 -17.07 -2.48 21.47
N MET A 368 -16.86 -2.02 20.23
CA MET A 368 -17.84 -2.00 19.14
C MET A 368 -18.08 -3.39 18.53
N LYS A 369 -17.59 -4.47 19.14
CA LYS A 369 -17.74 -5.86 18.68
C LYS A 369 -17.26 -6.07 17.24
N PHE A 370 -16.18 -5.40 16.86
CA PHE A 370 -15.56 -5.46 15.53
C PHE A 370 -16.50 -5.02 14.40
N ASP A 371 -17.41 -4.09 14.67
CA ASP A 371 -18.29 -3.46 13.67
C ASP A 371 -17.49 -2.52 12.75
N VAL A 372 -17.14 -3.01 11.56
CA VAL A 372 -16.34 -2.25 10.58
C VAL A 372 -17.09 -1.02 10.08
N ARG A 373 -18.39 -1.11 9.83
CA ARG A 373 -19.18 0.02 9.31
C ARG A 373 -19.33 1.14 10.34
N GLY A 374 -19.69 0.79 11.56
CA GLY A 374 -19.77 1.74 12.65
C GLY A 374 -18.43 2.40 12.96
N PHE A 375 -17.36 1.61 12.97
CA PHE A 375 -16.01 2.13 13.19
C PHE A 375 -15.56 3.10 12.10
N LEU A 376 -15.75 2.78 10.82
CA LEU A 376 -15.45 3.68 9.70
C LEU A 376 -16.29 4.97 9.77
N ARG A 377 -17.54 4.88 10.20
CA ARG A 377 -18.40 6.05 10.42
C ARG A 377 -17.78 7.02 11.43
N GLU A 378 -17.34 6.50 12.55
CA GLU A 378 -16.67 7.32 13.57
C GLU A 378 -15.39 7.97 13.02
N LEU A 379 -14.58 7.25 12.24
CA LEU A 379 -13.35 7.81 11.67
C LEU A 379 -13.61 8.96 10.69
N VAL A 380 -14.60 8.84 9.80
CA VAL A 380 -14.89 9.90 8.80
C VAL A 380 -15.63 11.11 9.41
N LEU A 381 -16.16 10.99 10.63
CA LEU A 381 -16.76 12.11 11.36
C LEU A 381 -15.73 12.95 12.14
N THR A 382 -14.47 12.51 12.20
CA THR A 382 -13.42 13.24 12.91
C THR A 382 -13.08 14.56 12.22
N ARG A 383 -12.69 15.57 12.99
CA ARG A 383 -12.06 16.78 12.46
C ARG A 383 -10.74 16.46 11.76
N THR A 384 -10.07 15.40 12.21
CA THR A 384 -8.84 14.90 11.59
C THR A 384 -9.07 14.49 10.14
N PHE A 385 -10.17 13.81 9.84
CA PHE A 385 -10.58 13.49 8.46
C PHE A 385 -10.92 14.75 7.65
N ALA A 386 -11.53 15.74 8.30
CA ALA A 386 -11.96 16.98 7.67
C ALA A 386 -10.86 18.06 7.58
N ARG A 387 -9.60 17.79 7.92
CA ARG A 387 -8.49 18.76 7.79
C ARG A 387 -8.15 19.05 6.33
N GLY A 388 -7.82 20.31 6.05
CA GLY A 388 -7.28 20.70 4.74
C GLY A 388 -5.85 20.20 4.54
N SER A 389 -5.46 20.01 3.29
CA SER A 389 -4.12 19.56 2.90
C SER A 389 -3.04 20.63 2.95
N SER A 390 -3.43 21.92 3.07
CA SER A 390 -2.49 23.04 3.10
C SER A 390 -1.92 23.29 4.49
N LEU A 391 -0.63 23.66 4.54
CA LEU A 391 -0.01 24.14 5.77
C LEU A 391 -0.67 25.46 6.24
N PRO A 392 -0.77 25.68 7.58
CA PRO A 392 -1.30 26.93 8.12
C PRO A 392 -0.51 28.15 7.66
N ALA A 393 -1.19 29.26 7.38
CA ALA A 393 -0.57 30.50 6.91
C ALA A 393 0.31 31.19 7.99
N ASP A 394 0.08 30.89 9.26
CA ASP A 394 0.75 31.54 10.41
C ASP A 394 2.03 30.82 10.90
N LEU A 395 2.74 30.13 9.98
CA LEU A 395 3.95 29.35 10.29
C LEU A 395 5.04 30.16 11.03
N VAL A 396 5.24 31.43 10.66
CA VAL A 396 6.23 32.32 11.33
C VAL A 396 5.90 32.52 12.80
N ALA A 397 4.62 32.79 13.14
CA ALA A 397 4.17 32.91 14.52
C ALA A 397 4.31 31.60 15.31
N ARG A 398 4.07 30.49 14.66
CA ARG A 398 4.21 29.12 15.24
C ARG A 398 5.67 28.74 15.48
N SER A 399 6.58 29.20 14.64
CA SER A 399 8.03 29.01 14.80
C SER A 399 8.55 29.53 16.14
N ALA A 400 8.09 30.69 16.57
CA ALA A 400 8.46 31.26 17.86
C ALA A 400 7.98 30.42 19.07
N ARG A 401 6.81 29.77 18.96
CA ARG A 401 6.30 28.88 20.01
C ARG A 401 7.07 27.55 20.04
N ALA A 402 7.45 27.02 18.86
CA ALA A 402 8.20 25.78 18.75
C ALA A 402 9.53 25.82 19.52
N GLY A 403 10.26 26.93 19.46
CA GLY A 403 11.50 27.13 20.20
C GLY A 403 11.34 26.98 21.72
N LYS A 404 10.21 27.42 22.29
CA LYS A 404 9.91 27.27 23.71
C LYS A 404 9.60 25.85 24.14
N LEU A 405 9.06 25.04 23.22
CA LEU A 405 8.67 23.66 23.49
C LEU A 405 9.85 22.67 23.31
N LEU A 406 10.94 23.08 22.69
CA LEU A 406 12.05 22.19 22.34
C LEU A 406 12.81 21.70 23.58
N GLY A 407 13.07 22.55 24.56
CA GLY A 407 13.83 22.20 25.77
C GLY A 407 13.25 21.01 26.54
N PRO A 408 11.97 21.05 26.95
CA PRO A 408 11.31 19.91 27.59
C PRO A 408 11.34 18.61 26.79
N VAL A 409 11.22 18.69 25.45
CA VAL A 409 11.24 17.51 24.57
C VAL A 409 12.63 16.89 24.49
N VAL A 410 13.69 17.71 24.44
CA VAL A 410 15.08 17.24 24.51
C VAL A 410 15.40 16.56 25.84
N ALA A 411 14.87 17.07 26.96
CA ALA A 411 15.01 16.43 28.26
C ALA A 411 14.28 15.08 28.32
N ALA A 412 13.07 14.99 27.77
CA ALA A 412 12.30 13.75 27.67
C ALA A 412 13.00 12.71 26.78
N ASP A 413 13.59 13.11 25.65
CA ASP A 413 14.36 12.23 24.76
C ASP A 413 15.52 11.56 25.52
N LYS A 414 16.33 12.34 26.25
CA LYS A 414 17.44 11.83 27.06
C LYS A 414 16.98 10.84 28.14
N LYS A 415 15.89 11.17 28.85
CA LYS A 415 15.33 10.31 29.90
C LYS A 415 14.85 8.98 29.32
N LEU A 416 14.05 9.03 28.28
CA LEU A 416 13.52 7.81 27.62
C LEU A 416 14.61 6.95 27.00
N ALA A 417 15.68 7.55 26.46
CA ALA A 417 16.81 6.81 25.95
C ALA A 417 17.51 5.99 27.06
N ALA A 418 17.70 6.55 28.25
CA ALA A 418 18.24 5.83 29.39
C ALA A 418 17.30 4.73 29.92
N GLU A 419 15.97 4.96 29.86
CA GLU A 419 14.96 3.94 30.21
C GLU A 419 14.99 2.76 29.24
N VAL A 420 15.15 3.00 27.91
CA VAL A 420 15.32 1.95 26.91
C VAL A 420 16.57 1.11 27.20
N GLU A 421 17.72 1.74 27.42
CA GLU A 421 18.96 1.05 27.74
C GLU A 421 18.85 0.15 29.00
N SER A 422 18.15 0.64 30.03
CA SER A 422 17.88 -0.16 31.21
C SER A 422 16.96 -1.35 30.93
N ALA A 423 15.95 -1.15 30.06
CA ALA A 423 15.02 -2.20 29.66
C ALA A 423 15.73 -3.26 28.80
N ASP A 424 16.64 -2.85 27.91
CA ASP A 424 17.45 -3.77 27.09
C ASP A 424 18.29 -4.73 27.96
N LYS A 425 18.99 -4.22 28.96
CA LYS A 425 19.74 -5.04 29.91
C LYS A 425 18.87 -6.06 30.65
N ARG A 426 17.65 -5.69 31.00
CA ARG A 426 16.68 -6.60 31.65
C ARG A 426 16.18 -7.68 30.70
N VAL A 427 15.89 -7.33 29.44
CA VAL A 427 15.47 -8.28 28.41
C VAL A 427 16.60 -9.26 28.10
N GLU A 428 17.85 -8.79 27.99
CA GLU A 428 19.02 -9.63 27.74
C GLU A 428 19.24 -10.67 28.88
N ALA A 429 19.14 -10.21 30.12
CA ALA A 429 19.28 -11.11 31.30
C ALA A 429 18.15 -12.17 31.33
N ALA A 430 16.91 -11.79 31.02
CA ALA A 430 15.77 -12.71 30.97
C ALA A 430 15.93 -13.71 29.79
N PHE A 431 16.41 -13.26 28.65
CA PHE A 431 16.65 -14.12 27.48
C PHE A 431 17.75 -15.15 27.76
N ALA A 432 18.81 -14.76 28.44
CA ALA A 432 19.86 -15.71 28.90
C ALA A 432 19.28 -16.75 29.86
N ALA A 433 18.38 -16.35 30.78
CA ALA A 433 17.70 -17.28 31.69
C ALA A 433 16.71 -18.22 30.93
N GLU A 434 16.03 -17.74 29.90
CA GLU A 434 15.18 -18.54 28.99
C GLU A 434 16.06 -19.61 28.28
N GLY A 435 17.22 -19.22 27.76
CA GLY A 435 18.17 -20.12 27.10
C GLY A 435 18.60 -21.25 28.01
N LYS A 436 19.03 -20.92 29.23
CA LYS A 436 19.39 -21.91 30.25
C LYS A 436 18.25 -22.87 30.60
N ALA A 437 17.01 -22.37 30.66
CA ALA A 437 15.83 -23.20 30.91
C ALA A 437 15.49 -24.12 29.75
N ASN A 438 15.89 -23.79 28.52
CA ASN A 438 15.67 -24.62 27.34
C ASN A 438 16.62 -25.82 27.24
N GLU A 439 17.82 -25.73 27.78
CA GLU A 439 18.83 -26.82 27.74
C GLU A 439 18.28 -28.15 28.25
N PRO A 440 17.64 -28.22 29.44
CA PRO A 440 17.05 -29.47 29.93
C PRO A 440 15.92 -29.99 29.04
N VAL A 441 15.12 -29.10 28.42
CA VAL A 441 14.03 -29.48 27.48
C VAL A 441 14.60 -30.24 26.29
N VAL A 442 15.63 -29.69 25.67
CA VAL A 442 16.31 -30.32 24.52
C VAL A 442 17.00 -31.64 24.91
N ALA A 443 17.68 -31.67 26.05
CA ALA A 443 18.34 -32.86 26.54
C ALA A 443 17.37 -34.00 26.85
N LEU A 444 16.29 -33.70 27.59
CA LEU A 444 15.28 -34.68 27.97
C LEU A 444 14.44 -35.17 26.76
N ALA A 445 14.16 -34.30 25.77
CA ALA A 445 13.47 -34.71 24.54
C ALA A 445 14.20 -35.86 23.83
N LYS A 446 15.53 -35.88 23.85
CA LYS A 446 16.37 -36.97 23.28
C LYS A 446 16.14 -38.29 23.97
N THR A 447 15.73 -38.32 25.25
CA THR A 447 15.52 -39.55 26.02
C THR A 447 14.15 -40.19 25.77
N LEU A 448 13.17 -39.42 25.24
CA LEU A 448 11.77 -39.89 25.05
C LEU A 448 11.66 -40.96 23.97
N LYS A 449 12.37 -40.84 22.85
CA LYS A 449 12.33 -41.83 21.77
C LYS A 449 12.88 -43.19 22.24
N PRO A 450 14.12 -43.27 22.85
CA PRO A 450 14.61 -44.53 23.36
C PRO A 450 13.71 -45.19 24.42
N ALA A 451 13.06 -44.38 25.27
CA ALA A 451 12.14 -44.88 26.28
C ALA A 451 10.87 -45.51 25.62
N ASN A 452 10.32 -44.85 24.62
CA ASN A 452 9.19 -45.39 23.85
C ASN A 452 9.57 -46.63 23.05
N ASP A 453 10.74 -46.65 22.44
CA ASP A 453 11.26 -47.81 21.68
C ASP A 453 11.42 -49.03 22.60
N LYS A 454 11.90 -48.80 23.85
CA LYS A 454 12.01 -49.84 24.87
C LYS A 454 10.66 -50.43 25.28
N VAL A 455 9.64 -49.57 25.53
CA VAL A 455 8.27 -50.05 25.81
C VAL A 455 7.74 -50.86 24.64
N ALA A 456 7.94 -50.40 23.39
CA ALA A 456 7.51 -51.16 22.20
C ALA A 456 8.21 -52.52 22.08
N ALA A 457 9.50 -52.58 22.37
CA ALA A 457 10.28 -53.79 22.38
C ALA A 457 9.78 -54.79 23.44
N GLU A 458 9.57 -54.33 24.68
CA GLU A 458 9.05 -55.22 25.74
C GLU A 458 7.60 -55.64 25.47
N LYS A 459 6.75 -54.77 24.94
CA LYS A 459 5.42 -55.14 24.49
C LYS A 459 5.42 -56.22 23.41
N LYS A 460 6.36 -56.16 22.46
CA LYS A 460 6.53 -57.15 21.39
C LYS A 460 6.94 -58.54 21.96
N LYS A 461 7.60 -58.59 23.12
CA LYS A 461 7.88 -59.84 23.85
C LYS A 461 6.69 -60.29 24.70
N HIS A 462 5.99 -59.38 25.36
CA HIS A 462 4.89 -59.70 26.27
C HIS A 462 3.64 -60.17 25.58
N ASP A 463 3.21 -59.50 24.50
CA ASP A 463 1.95 -59.86 23.78
C ASP A 463 1.91 -61.33 23.31
N PRO A 464 2.97 -61.92 22.71
CA PRO A 464 3.01 -63.31 22.39
C PRO A 464 3.01 -64.24 23.64
N ALA A 465 3.72 -63.88 24.71
CA ALA A 465 3.73 -64.65 25.92
C ALA A 465 2.35 -64.68 26.61
N ALA A 466 1.66 -63.55 26.66
CA ALA A 466 0.30 -63.45 27.18
C ALA A 466 -0.71 -64.32 26.34
N LYS A 467 -0.54 -64.28 25.02
CA LYS A 467 -1.35 -65.17 24.11
C LYS A 467 -1.06 -66.66 24.34
N ALA A 468 0.21 -67.01 24.51
CA ALA A 468 0.62 -68.40 24.78
C ALA A 468 0.05 -68.88 26.14
N LEU A 469 0.08 -68.04 27.16
CA LEU A 469 -0.54 -68.36 28.47
C LEU A 469 -2.05 -68.56 28.30
N ALA A 470 -2.74 -67.66 27.62
CA ALA A 470 -4.21 -67.78 27.44
C ALA A 470 -4.57 -69.06 26.66
N ALA A 471 -3.74 -69.43 25.67
CA ALA A 471 -3.92 -70.68 24.92
C ALA A 471 -3.67 -71.93 25.78
N ALA A 472 -2.61 -71.91 26.61
CA ALA A 472 -2.28 -73.01 27.52
C ALA A 472 -3.38 -73.20 28.62
N ALA A 473 -3.83 -72.04 29.19
CA ALA A 473 -4.93 -72.05 30.14
C ALA A 473 -6.22 -72.68 29.59
N LYS A 474 -6.57 -72.32 28.33
CA LYS A 474 -7.74 -72.92 27.65
C LYS A 474 -7.56 -74.38 27.43
N LYS A 475 -6.38 -74.85 26.94
CA LYS A 475 -6.11 -76.25 26.72
C LYS A 475 -6.22 -77.05 28.01
N LEU A 476 -5.64 -76.53 29.10
CA LEU A 476 -5.73 -77.17 30.43
C LEU A 476 -7.19 -77.26 30.91
N GLN A 477 -7.93 -76.15 30.82
CA GLN A 477 -9.33 -76.07 31.26
C GLN A 477 -10.20 -77.07 30.46
N ASP A 478 -10.03 -77.07 29.12
CA ASP A 478 -10.81 -77.99 28.27
C ASP A 478 -10.48 -79.47 28.56
N LYS A 479 -9.20 -79.77 28.90
CA LYS A 479 -8.83 -81.09 29.30
C LYS A 479 -9.34 -81.49 30.69
N GLN A 480 -9.30 -80.56 31.64
CA GLN A 480 -9.84 -80.79 33.01
C GLN A 480 -11.34 -81.04 33.00
N LYS A 481 -12.13 -80.39 32.16
CA LYS A 481 -13.57 -80.63 32.02
C LYS A 481 -13.91 -82.06 31.73
N VAL A 482 -13.06 -82.71 30.91
CA VAL A 482 -13.22 -84.14 30.58
C VAL A 482 -12.50 -85.07 31.53
N GLY A 483 -11.28 -84.69 31.90
CA GLY A 483 -10.37 -85.57 32.62
C GLY A 483 -10.75 -85.72 34.11
N VAL A 484 -11.17 -84.65 34.75
CA VAL A 484 -11.55 -84.72 36.19
C VAL A 484 -12.72 -85.72 36.42
N PRO A 485 -13.83 -85.60 35.67
CA PRO A 485 -14.91 -86.59 35.81
C PRO A 485 -14.50 -88.03 35.47
N LEU A 486 -13.62 -88.20 34.46
CA LEU A 486 -13.16 -89.50 34.07
C LEU A 486 -12.27 -90.21 35.11
N VAL A 487 -11.32 -89.47 35.67
CA VAL A 487 -10.49 -89.96 36.78
C VAL A 487 -11.34 -90.33 37.98
N GLU A 488 -12.36 -89.53 38.30
CA GLU A 488 -13.28 -89.84 39.39
C GLU A 488 -14.15 -91.03 39.08
N SER A 489 -14.62 -91.15 37.84
CA SER A 489 -15.38 -92.38 37.43
C SER A 489 -14.51 -93.64 37.44
N ALA A 490 -13.23 -93.53 37.10
CA ALA A 490 -12.29 -94.67 37.23
C ALA A 490 -12.04 -95.03 38.65
N ARG A 491 -11.90 -94.09 39.55
CA ARG A 491 -11.74 -94.27 40.99
C ARG A 491 -12.97 -95.03 41.56
N GLN A 492 -14.19 -94.61 41.21
CA GLN A 492 -15.41 -95.20 41.61
C GLN A 492 -15.53 -96.63 40.97
N GLY A 493 -15.19 -96.81 39.72
CA GLY A 493 -15.15 -98.09 39.03
C GLY A 493 -14.24 -99.12 39.68
N VAL A 494 -12.99 -98.65 40.08
CA VAL A 494 -12.04 -99.53 40.84
C VAL A 494 -12.57 -99.96 42.16
N ALA A 495 -13.27 -99.03 42.86
CA ALA A 495 -13.91 -99.34 44.15
C ALA A 495 -15.08 -100.39 43.96
N ALA A 496 -15.87 -100.19 42.96
CA ALA A 496 -16.95 -101.16 42.61
C ALA A 496 -16.42 -102.48 42.25
N ALA A 497 -15.33 -102.59 41.43
CA ALA A 497 -14.68 -103.82 41.03
C ALA A 497 -14.08 -104.63 42.24
N LYS A 498 -13.62 -103.93 43.27
CA LYS A 498 -13.12 -104.57 44.48
C LYS A 498 -14.28 -105.16 45.26
N LEU A 499 -15.45 -104.56 45.27
CA LEU A 499 -16.65 -105.11 45.96
C LEU A 499 -17.23 -106.37 45.25
N LEU A 500 -17.02 -106.48 43.93
CA LEU A 500 -17.42 -107.60 43.08
C LEU A 500 -16.22 -108.38 42.49
N ALA A 501 -15.36 -108.82 43.40
CA ALA A 501 -14.04 -109.45 43.05
C ALA A 501 -14.08 -110.69 42.07
N GLY A 502 -15.28 -111.26 41.83
CA GLY A 502 -15.48 -112.40 40.95
C GLY A 502 -15.90 -112.04 39.48
N ASP A 503 -16.27 -110.76 39.27
CA ASP A 503 -16.76 -110.29 37.97
C ASP A 503 -15.58 -109.95 37.00
N LYS A 504 -15.19 -110.88 36.16
CA LYS A 504 -14.07 -110.77 35.19
C LYS A 504 -14.33 -109.71 34.11
N GLU A 505 -15.64 -109.49 33.68
CA GLU A 505 -16.03 -108.55 32.69
C GLU A 505 -15.93 -107.12 33.22
N LEU A 506 -16.51 -106.88 34.42
CA LEU A 506 -16.37 -105.64 35.14
C LEU A 506 -14.90 -105.27 35.40
N ALA A 507 -14.12 -106.23 35.83
CA ALA A 507 -12.70 -105.98 36.08
C ALA A 507 -11.93 -105.64 34.72
N GLY A 508 -12.28 -106.23 33.59
CA GLY A 508 -11.74 -105.86 32.33
C GLY A 508 -12.14 -104.46 31.82
N ILE A 509 -13.39 -104.05 32.03
CA ILE A 509 -13.89 -102.71 31.74
C ILE A 509 -13.21 -101.69 32.56
N VAL A 510 -13.20 -101.90 33.90
CA VAL A 510 -12.58 -100.96 34.90
C VAL A 510 -11.07 -100.81 34.66
N ALA A 511 -10.35 -101.94 34.28
CA ALA A 511 -8.94 -101.85 33.95
C ALA A 511 -8.64 -100.93 32.70
N LYS A 512 -9.52 -101.01 31.69
CA LYS A 512 -9.43 -100.11 30.53
C LYS A 512 -9.78 -98.67 30.90
N LEU A 513 -10.78 -98.47 31.78
CA LEU A 513 -11.17 -97.20 32.20
C LEU A 513 -10.06 -96.56 33.08
N ASP A 514 -9.49 -97.30 34.05
CA ASP A 514 -8.37 -96.83 34.85
C ASP A 514 -7.11 -96.50 34.01
N ALA A 515 -6.77 -97.31 33.08
CA ALA A 515 -5.67 -97.07 32.17
C ALA A 515 -5.90 -95.77 31.40
N ARG A 516 -7.13 -95.52 30.91
CA ARG A 516 -7.47 -94.27 30.24
C ARG A 516 -7.49 -93.11 31.13
N ALA A 517 -7.97 -93.28 32.37
CA ALA A 517 -7.95 -92.21 33.41
C ALA A 517 -6.50 -91.83 33.79
N LYS A 518 -5.60 -92.83 33.96
CA LYS A 518 -4.18 -92.56 34.21
C LYS A 518 -3.50 -91.83 33.02
N ALA A 519 -3.79 -92.21 31.78
CA ALA A 519 -3.30 -91.54 30.59
C ALA A 519 -3.74 -90.08 30.58
N ILE A 520 -5.03 -89.77 30.79
CA ILE A 520 -5.56 -88.42 30.86
C ILE A 520 -5.03 -87.66 32.04
N ALA A 521 -4.85 -88.27 33.21
CA ALA A 521 -4.24 -87.59 34.37
C ALA A 521 -2.79 -87.16 34.06
N SER A 522 -2.03 -88.00 33.33
CA SER A 522 -0.67 -87.66 32.87
C SER A 522 -0.68 -86.52 31.83
N GLU A 523 -1.63 -86.52 30.88
CA GLU A 523 -1.84 -85.44 29.93
C GLU A 523 -2.20 -84.16 30.64
N MET A 524 -3.09 -84.14 31.66
CA MET A 524 -3.40 -83.00 32.47
C MET A 524 -2.22 -82.44 33.28
N ALA A 525 -1.42 -83.33 33.83
CA ALA A 525 -0.20 -82.95 34.58
C ALA A 525 0.82 -82.26 33.63
N ALA A 526 0.98 -82.81 32.40
CA ALA A 526 1.83 -82.19 31.36
C ALA A 526 1.32 -80.82 30.96
N LEU A 527 0.02 -80.66 30.70
CA LEU A 527 -0.63 -79.37 30.41
C LEU A 527 -0.54 -78.38 31.55
N SER A 528 -0.67 -78.85 32.80
CA SER A 528 -0.50 -78.02 34.00
C SER A 528 0.95 -77.49 34.13
N LYS A 529 1.95 -78.32 33.82
CA LYS A 529 3.35 -77.94 33.78
C LYS A 529 3.62 -76.91 32.66
N ASP A 530 3.05 -77.06 31.46
CA ASP A 530 3.15 -76.13 30.37
C ASP A 530 2.46 -74.81 30.71
N HIS A 531 1.25 -74.84 31.28
CA HIS A 531 0.55 -73.62 31.79
C HIS A 531 1.40 -72.84 32.80
N ALA A 532 1.96 -73.56 33.82
CA ALA A 532 2.83 -72.91 34.81
C ALA A 532 4.09 -72.27 34.17
N ALA A 533 4.69 -72.97 33.18
CA ALA A 533 5.82 -72.40 32.46
C ALA A 533 5.46 -71.16 31.64
N LYS A 534 4.32 -71.16 30.92
CA LYS A 534 3.81 -70.00 30.21
C LYS A 534 3.39 -68.88 31.17
N GLN A 535 2.87 -69.19 32.31
CA GLN A 535 2.50 -68.21 33.35
C GLN A 535 3.78 -67.46 33.87
N ALA A 536 4.83 -68.21 34.19
CA ALA A 536 6.11 -67.64 34.61
C ALA A 536 6.71 -66.73 33.50
N ALA A 537 6.67 -67.21 32.23
CA ALA A 537 7.18 -66.42 31.08
C ALA A 537 6.36 -65.11 30.88
N ALA A 538 5.01 -65.18 30.94
CA ALA A 538 4.16 -64.00 30.82
C ALA A 538 4.35 -63.06 32.01
N ALA A 539 4.50 -63.54 33.22
CA ALA A 539 4.76 -62.70 34.40
C ALA A 539 6.13 -62.02 34.33
N ALA A 540 7.19 -62.71 33.84
CA ALA A 540 8.50 -62.09 33.66
C ALA A 540 8.49 -60.97 32.61
N THR A 541 7.92 -61.26 31.42
CA THR A 541 7.77 -60.24 30.37
C THR A 541 6.84 -59.09 30.75
N GLY A 542 5.77 -59.35 31.51
CA GLY A 542 4.85 -58.34 32.05
C GLY A 542 5.54 -57.43 33.05
N LYS A 543 6.41 -57.99 33.94
CA LYS A 543 7.22 -57.16 34.86
C LYS A 543 8.20 -56.26 34.11
N ALA A 544 8.85 -56.78 33.04
CA ALA A 544 9.76 -56.01 32.21
C ALA A 544 9.04 -54.88 31.45
N LEU A 545 7.85 -55.15 30.86
CA LEU A 545 7.00 -54.17 30.21
C LEU A 545 6.57 -53.08 31.21
N LYS A 546 6.07 -53.45 32.37
CA LYS A 546 5.67 -52.46 33.39
C LYS A 546 6.83 -51.61 33.87
N ALA A 547 8.03 -52.14 34.03
CA ALA A 547 9.22 -51.37 34.37
C ALA A 547 9.59 -50.39 33.24
N ALA A 548 9.48 -50.80 32.00
CA ALA A 548 9.75 -49.92 30.84
C ALA A 548 8.71 -48.79 30.76
N GLU A 549 7.44 -49.07 30.99
CA GLU A 549 6.35 -48.08 31.02
C GLU A 549 6.58 -47.04 32.15
N VAL A 550 6.93 -47.50 33.35
CA VAL A 550 7.24 -46.60 34.48
C VAL A 550 8.41 -45.69 34.16
N ALA A 551 9.47 -46.24 33.54
CA ALA A 551 10.64 -45.44 33.13
C ALA A 551 10.32 -44.41 32.07
N ARG A 552 9.47 -44.77 31.06
CA ARG A 552 8.96 -43.86 30.05
C ARG A 552 8.15 -42.75 30.68
N ASP A 553 7.21 -43.09 31.56
CA ASP A 553 6.33 -42.11 32.21
C ASP A 553 7.11 -41.13 33.09
N ALA A 554 8.14 -41.59 33.76
CA ALA A 554 9.07 -40.75 34.52
C ALA A 554 9.85 -39.80 33.60
N ALA A 555 10.32 -40.26 32.42
CA ALA A 555 11.01 -39.44 31.44
C ALA A 555 10.05 -38.38 30.83
N VAL A 556 8.83 -38.77 30.52
CA VAL A 556 7.78 -37.86 30.04
C VAL A 556 7.47 -36.78 31.06
N LYS A 557 7.33 -37.17 32.35
CA LYS A 557 7.10 -36.20 33.41
C LYS A 557 8.25 -35.21 33.57
N LYS A 558 9.49 -35.67 33.62
CA LYS A 558 10.69 -34.81 33.73
C LYS A 558 10.73 -33.82 32.57
N HIS A 559 10.50 -34.30 31.35
CA HIS A 559 10.48 -33.43 30.18
C HIS A 559 9.34 -32.39 30.28
N ALA A 560 8.13 -32.78 30.68
CA ALA A 560 7.01 -31.86 30.86
C ALA A 560 7.28 -30.78 31.93
N ASP A 561 7.95 -31.16 33.04
CA ASP A 561 8.32 -30.21 34.10
C ASP A 561 9.37 -29.21 33.59
N ALA A 562 10.35 -29.67 32.80
CA ALA A 562 11.34 -28.79 32.15
C ALA A 562 10.70 -27.83 31.15
N VAL A 563 9.74 -28.32 30.36
CA VAL A 563 8.95 -27.48 29.41
C VAL A 563 8.18 -26.40 30.15
N LYS A 564 7.54 -26.71 31.28
CA LYS A 564 6.82 -25.72 32.10
C LYS A 564 7.74 -24.60 32.59
N LEU A 565 8.93 -24.96 33.09
CA LEU A 565 9.92 -23.97 33.53
C LEU A 565 10.38 -23.08 32.37
N PHE A 566 10.72 -23.68 31.23
CA PHE A 566 11.07 -22.94 30.02
C PHE A 566 9.96 -21.98 29.57
N GLU A 567 8.70 -22.46 29.50
CA GLU A 567 7.58 -21.62 29.13
C GLU A 567 7.34 -20.46 30.10
N ALA A 568 7.57 -20.65 31.40
CA ALA A 568 7.51 -19.59 32.41
C ALA A 568 8.58 -18.53 32.16
N LYS A 569 9.82 -18.94 31.86
CA LYS A 569 10.91 -18.01 31.55
C LYS A 569 10.72 -17.31 30.22
N ALA A 570 10.28 -18.01 29.19
CA ALA A 570 9.92 -17.42 27.90
C ALA A 570 8.81 -16.36 28.03
N TRP A 571 7.82 -16.62 28.89
CA TRP A 571 6.77 -15.63 29.17
C TRP A 571 7.30 -14.41 29.92
N GLU A 572 8.19 -14.56 30.88
CA GLU A 572 8.85 -13.46 31.59
C GLU A 572 9.61 -12.58 30.61
N THR A 573 10.39 -13.19 29.70
CA THR A 573 11.11 -12.48 28.62
C THR A 573 10.14 -11.70 27.72
N ASP A 574 9.01 -12.30 27.31
CA ASP A 574 7.99 -11.65 26.47
C ASP A 574 7.33 -10.45 27.18
N GLN A 575 7.11 -10.52 28.50
CA GLN A 575 6.61 -9.38 29.28
C GLN A 575 7.62 -8.22 29.32
N LEU A 576 8.90 -8.51 29.57
CA LEU A 576 9.94 -7.50 29.59
C LEU A 576 10.15 -6.85 28.20
N ARG A 577 10.07 -7.63 27.12
CA ARG A 577 10.07 -7.10 25.75
C ARG A 577 8.87 -6.19 25.49
N THR A 578 7.72 -6.52 26.04
CA THR A 578 6.54 -5.64 25.93
C THR A 578 6.78 -4.31 26.62
N VAL A 579 7.36 -4.31 27.83
CA VAL A 579 7.72 -3.08 28.55
C VAL A 579 8.76 -2.27 27.74
N ARG A 580 9.80 -2.92 27.25
CA ARG A 580 10.84 -2.29 26.40
C ARG A 580 10.21 -1.65 25.16
N ARG A 581 9.31 -2.35 24.48
CA ARG A 581 8.57 -1.85 23.30
C ARG A 581 7.79 -0.59 23.62
N ASP A 582 7.07 -0.56 24.74
CA ASP A 582 6.27 0.60 25.13
C ASP A 582 7.17 1.82 25.41
N ILE A 583 8.32 1.63 26.06
CA ILE A 583 9.29 2.70 26.30
C ILE A 583 9.89 3.20 24.98
N ASN A 584 10.32 2.29 24.08
CA ASN A 584 10.90 2.64 22.79
C ASN A 584 9.89 3.35 21.88
N THR A 585 8.60 2.96 21.95
CA THR A 585 7.50 3.64 21.28
C THR A 585 7.42 5.12 21.70
N ARG A 586 7.50 5.38 23.00
CA ARG A 586 7.48 6.75 23.55
C ARG A 586 8.74 7.54 23.16
N LEU A 587 9.90 6.91 23.17
CA LEU A 587 11.17 7.52 22.75
C LEU A 587 11.12 7.96 21.29
N THR A 588 10.68 7.07 20.39
CA THR A 588 10.61 7.37 18.95
C THR A 588 9.57 8.45 18.65
N ALA A 589 8.42 8.44 19.31
CA ALA A 589 7.43 9.51 19.19
C ALA A 589 8.02 10.85 19.67
N THR A 590 8.79 10.84 20.77
CA THR A 590 9.46 12.03 21.29
C THR A 590 10.52 12.57 20.31
N ARG A 591 11.29 11.71 19.66
CA ARG A 591 12.29 12.07 18.64
C ARG A 591 11.65 12.70 17.41
N ARG A 592 10.61 12.09 16.87
CA ARG A 592 9.83 12.66 15.74
C ARG A 592 9.29 14.06 16.08
N ARG A 593 8.79 14.22 17.30
CA ARG A 593 8.33 15.51 17.80
C ARG A 593 9.47 16.54 17.88
N LYS A 594 10.64 16.14 18.39
CA LYS A 594 11.83 16.97 18.47
C LYS A 594 12.24 17.47 17.08
N GLU A 595 12.36 16.58 16.10
CA GLU A 595 12.69 16.91 14.71
C GLU A 595 11.69 17.93 14.11
N THR A 596 10.39 17.71 14.32
CA THR A 596 9.37 18.64 13.83
C THR A 596 9.49 20.03 14.49
N LEU A 597 9.76 20.06 15.80
CA LEU A 597 9.97 21.31 16.52
C LEU A 597 11.23 22.04 16.07
N GLU A 598 12.33 21.33 15.80
CA GLU A 598 13.58 21.89 15.29
C GLU A 598 13.39 22.51 13.90
N LEU A 599 12.73 21.78 12.98
CA LEU A 599 12.39 22.30 11.65
C LEU A 599 11.51 23.53 11.72
N LEU A 600 10.49 23.51 12.58
CA LEU A 600 9.57 24.62 12.73
C LEU A 600 10.23 25.83 13.41
N ALA A 601 11.06 25.60 14.43
CA ALA A 601 11.80 26.69 15.10
C ALA A 601 12.77 27.37 14.14
N GLY A 602 13.42 26.63 13.23
CA GLY A 602 14.33 27.17 12.21
C GLY A 602 13.65 27.89 11.06
N TYR A 603 12.34 27.64 10.81
CA TYR A 603 11.64 28.16 9.65
C TYR A 603 11.66 29.69 9.54
N SER A 604 11.44 30.40 10.64
CA SER A 604 11.42 31.86 10.66
C SER A 604 12.75 32.48 10.23
N ALA A 605 13.88 31.90 10.63
CA ALA A 605 15.20 32.36 10.21
C ALA A 605 15.45 32.13 8.71
N THR A 606 15.06 30.97 8.22
CA THR A 606 15.16 30.63 6.79
C THR A 606 14.29 31.53 5.93
N GLN A 607 13.06 31.81 6.34
CA GLN A 607 12.15 32.73 5.67
C GLN A 607 12.71 34.16 5.64
N LYS A 608 13.22 34.66 6.78
CA LYS A 608 13.86 36.00 6.84
C LYS A 608 15.04 36.10 5.90
N THR A 609 15.86 35.06 5.80
CA THR A 609 17.00 35.02 4.87
C THR A 609 16.54 35.15 3.42
N ALA A 610 15.46 34.42 3.04
CA ALA A 610 14.90 34.49 1.70
C ALA A 610 14.29 35.86 1.40
N ASP A 611 13.60 36.51 2.37
CA ASP A 611 13.02 37.83 2.20
C ASP A 611 14.09 38.90 1.99
N VAL A 612 15.21 38.85 2.74
CA VAL A 612 16.36 39.75 2.57
C VAL A 612 17.01 39.53 1.19
N ALA A 613 17.19 38.28 0.78
CA ALA A 613 17.78 37.98 -0.52
C ALA A 613 16.87 38.40 -1.69
N ARG A 614 15.57 38.25 -1.55
CA ARG A 614 14.57 38.72 -2.53
C ARG A 614 14.57 40.24 -2.63
N ALA A 615 14.62 40.95 -1.50
CA ALA A 615 14.70 42.40 -1.48
C ALA A 615 15.99 42.89 -2.17
N ALA A 616 17.12 42.24 -1.91
CA ALA A 616 18.39 42.57 -2.57
C ALA A 616 18.34 42.32 -4.09
N ARG A 617 17.71 41.24 -4.54
CA ARG A 617 17.47 40.96 -5.97
C ARG A 617 16.64 42.05 -6.62
N VAL A 618 15.50 42.41 -6.03
CA VAL A 618 14.62 43.46 -6.55
C VAL A 618 15.36 44.80 -6.62
N ALA A 619 16.16 45.15 -5.62
CA ALA A 619 16.97 46.36 -5.62
C ALA A 619 18.02 46.37 -6.74
N ALA A 620 18.73 45.27 -6.98
CA ALA A 620 19.74 45.13 -8.02
C ALA A 620 19.11 45.15 -9.43
N GLU A 621 17.98 44.50 -9.62
CA GLU A 621 17.23 44.53 -10.91
C GLU A 621 16.69 45.94 -11.18
N LYS A 622 16.19 46.65 -10.16
CA LYS A 622 15.75 48.03 -10.29
C LYS A 622 16.91 48.96 -10.65
N ALA A 623 18.12 48.77 -10.11
CA ALA A 623 19.29 49.55 -10.46
C ALA A 623 19.80 49.27 -11.89
N LEU A 624 19.69 48.06 -12.36
CA LEU A 624 20.08 47.64 -13.70
C LEU A 624 19.13 48.14 -14.81
N ALA A 625 17.83 48.22 -14.52
CA ALA A 625 16.77 48.45 -15.52
C ALA A 625 16.98 49.72 -16.35
N PRO A 626 17.30 50.92 -15.78
CA PRO A 626 17.48 52.14 -16.59
C PRO A 626 18.69 52.08 -17.48
N VAL A 627 19.82 51.50 -16.98
CA VAL A 627 21.05 51.34 -17.78
C VAL A 627 20.86 50.31 -18.90
N ALA A 628 20.14 49.22 -18.64
CA ALA A 628 19.81 48.21 -19.62
C ALA A 628 18.92 48.75 -20.75
N THR A 629 17.96 49.60 -20.42
CA THR A 629 17.08 50.27 -21.40
C THR A 629 17.88 51.24 -22.28
N GLU A 630 18.73 52.07 -21.67
CA GLU A 630 19.55 53.01 -22.44
C GLU A 630 20.61 52.32 -23.30
N TYR A 631 21.20 51.22 -22.78
CA TYR A 631 22.12 50.37 -23.54
C TYR A 631 21.44 49.76 -24.80
N ALA A 632 20.24 49.26 -24.68
CA ALA A 632 19.48 48.72 -25.79
C ALA A 632 19.19 49.78 -26.85
N LYS A 633 18.86 51.02 -26.44
CA LYS A 633 18.63 52.15 -27.34
C LYS A 633 19.92 52.52 -28.09
N VAL A 634 21.04 52.64 -27.38
CA VAL A 634 22.34 52.96 -27.98
C VAL A 634 22.83 51.84 -28.88
N GLN A 635 22.60 50.59 -28.55
CA GLN A 635 22.91 49.43 -29.39
C GLN A 635 22.12 49.50 -30.72
N GLY A 636 20.86 49.86 -30.68
CA GLY A 636 20.04 50.12 -31.86
C GLY A 636 20.57 51.30 -32.69
N GLY A 637 20.98 52.39 -32.05
CA GLY A 637 21.59 53.55 -32.65
C GLY A 637 22.93 53.22 -33.35
N LEU A 638 23.79 52.45 -32.71
CA LEU A 638 25.06 51.99 -33.30
C LEU A 638 24.83 51.14 -34.56
N ALA A 639 23.86 50.23 -34.52
CA ALA A 639 23.50 49.41 -35.68
C ALA A 639 23.01 50.29 -36.86
N ALA A 640 22.22 51.32 -36.59
CA ALA A 640 21.72 52.27 -37.57
C ALA A 640 22.87 53.13 -38.15
N ALA A 641 23.75 53.69 -37.31
CA ALA A 641 24.90 54.48 -37.74
C ALA A 641 25.88 53.66 -38.59
N LYS A 642 26.12 52.39 -38.26
CA LYS A 642 26.95 51.45 -39.07
C LYS A 642 26.37 51.24 -40.45
N LYS A 643 25.06 51.08 -40.56
CA LYS A 643 24.35 50.90 -41.84
C LYS A 643 24.45 52.17 -42.73
N GLU A 644 24.26 53.37 -42.10
CA GLU A 644 24.32 54.64 -42.76
C GLU A 644 25.76 54.93 -43.31
N LEU A 645 26.77 54.62 -42.48
CA LEU A 645 28.19 54.77 -42.94
C LEU A 645 28.47 53.86 -44.11
N ALA A 646 28.10 52.60 -44.08
CA ALA A 646 28.32 51.69 -45.22
C ALA A 646 27.60 52.16 -46.51
N GLY A 647 26.39 52.74 -46.36
CA GLY A 647 25.64 53.33 -47.45
C GLY A 647 26.37 54.58 -48.05
N ALA A 648 26.86 55.45 -47.17
CA ALA A 648 27.58 56.67 -47.55
C ALA A 648 28.92 56.34 -48.22
N GLU A 649 29.69 55.35 -47.74
CA GLU A 649 30.89 54.86 -48.35
C GLU A 649 30.64 54.26 -49.75
N THR A 650 29.57 53.51 -49.90
CA THR A 650 29.16 52.96 -51.22
C THR A 650 28.84 54.07 -52.16
N ASP A 651 28.10 55.10 -51.78
CA ASP A 651 27.77 56.27 -52.60
C ASP A 651 29.01 57.12 -52.95
N ARG A 652 29.90 57.33 -51.94
CA ARG A 652 31.21 58.00 -52.24
C ARG A 652 32.01 57.25 -53.26
N ASN A 653 32.20 55.99 -53.18
CA ASN A 653 32.93 55.19 -54.12
C ASN A 653 32.28 55.20 -55.51
N ARG A 654 31.00 55.10 -55.59
CA ARG A 654 30.23 55.19 -56.85
C ARG A 654 30.42 56.57 -57.53
N THR A 655 30.22 57.70 -56.77
CA THR A 655 30.33 59.04 -57.28
C THR A 655 31.79 59.41 -57.70
N ALA A 656 32.75 58.95 -56.89
CA ALA A 656 34.17 59.09 -57.20
C ALA A 656 34.56 58.35 -58.53
N ASN A 657 34.03 57.12 -58.70
CA ASN A 657 34.25 56.37 -59.91
C ASN A 657 33.61 57.06 -61.12
N VAL A 658 32.40 57.61 -60.98
CA VAL A 658 31.76 58.38 -62.08
C VAL A 658 32.53 59.63 -62.39
N LEU A 659 32.99 60.40 -61.42
CA LEU A 659 33.83 61.59 -61.64
C LEU A 659 35.15 61.23 -62.35
N ALA A 660 35.86 60.18 -61.85
CA ALA A 660 37.09 59.72 -62.43
C ALA A 660 36.93 59.29 -63.92
N ALA A 661 35.84 58.58 -64.23
CA ALA A 661 35.46 58.16 -65.56
C ALA A 661 35.23 59.40 -66.45
N THR A 662 34.50 60.43 -65.98
CA THR A 662 34.26 61.70 -66.69
C THR A 662 35.54 62.45 -66.97
N GLN A 663 36.40 62.56 -65.95
CA GLN A 663 37.71 63.23 -66.08
C GLN A 663 38.61 62.49 -67.11
N LYS A 664 38.61 61.13 -67.04
CA LYS A 664 39.38 60.32 -68.04
C LYS A 664 38.87 60.54 -69.48
N THR A 665 37.54 60.67 -69.65
CA THR A 665 36.96 61.02 -70.98
C THR A 665 37.36 62.37 -71.35
N LEU A 666 37.32 63.40 -70.53
CA LEU A 666 37.73 64.76 -70.82
C LEU A 666 39.24 64.90 -71.13
N ALA A 667 40.06 64.02 -70.56
CA ALA A 667 41.54 64.01 -70.89
C ALA A 667 41.83 63.36 -72.16
N LYS A 668 41.11 62.37 -72.61
CA LYS A 668 41.41 61.62 -73.84
C LYS A 668 40.67 62.08 -75.08
N LEU A 669 39.41 62.46 -74.97
CA LEU A 669 38.56 62.76 -76.12
C LEU A 669 39.02 64.01 -76.92
N PRO A 670 39.57 65.10 -76.39
CA PRO A 670 39.97 66.25 -77.11
C PRO A 670 40.99 65.89 -78.20
N GLN A 671 42.02 65.13 -77.82
CA GLN A 671 43.09 64.71 -78.76
C GLN A 671 42.56 63.79 -79.86
N VAL A 672 41.65 62.85 -79.48
CA VAL A 672 41.05 61.93 -80.47
C VAL A 672 40.09 62.64 -81.39
N THR A 673 39.30 63.60 -80.92
CA THR A 673 38.35 64.38 -81.73
C THR A 673 39.09 65.28 -82.74
N GLU A 674 40.17 65.91 -82.30
CA GLU A 674 41.02 66.75 -83.10
C GLU A 674 41.74 65.90 -84.24
N ALA A 675 42.30 64.76 -83.81
CA ALA A 675 42.97 63.87 -84.78
C ALA A 675 41.96 63.35 -85.86
N LEU A 676 40.71 62.96 -85.38
CA LEU A 676 39.69 62.52 -86.35
C LEU A 676 39.08 63.63 -87.16
N ALA A 677 38.97 64.84 -86.65
CA ALA A 677 38.55 66.02 -87.45
C ALA A 677 39.53 66.34 -88.49
N THR A 678 40.87 66.33 -88.18
CA THR A 678 41.93 66.47 -89.08
C THR A 678 41.93 65.39 -90.21
N ALA A 679 41.79 64.15 -89.76
CA ALA A 679 41.70 63.01 -90.72
C ALA A 679 40.46 63.15 -91.65
N ALA A 680 39.30 63.52 -91.06
CA ALA A 680 38.08 63.75 -91.84
C ALA A 680 38.26 64.91 -92.88
N THR A 681 38.91 66.02 -92.45
CA THR A 681 39.18 67.10 -93.30
C THR A 681 40.15 66.78 -94.50
N GLN A 682 41.18 65.99 -94.13
CA GLN A 682 42.11 65.49 -95.12
C GLN A 682 41.49 64.51 -96.13
N ALA A 683 40.68 63.62 -95.58
CA ALA A 683 39.91 62.66 -96.38
C ALA A 683 38.88 63.36 -97.28
N ALA A 684 38.25 64.44 -96.80
CA ALA A 684 37.32 65.26 -97.58
C ALA A 684 38.04 66.05 -98.66
N ALA A 685 39.24 66.53 -98.37
CA ALA A 685 40.08 67.24 -99.40
C ALA A 685 40.56 66.24 -100.47
N ALA A 686 40.97 65.03 -100.11
CA ALA A 686 41.36 63.99 -101.09
C ALA A 686 40.17 63.53 -101.93
N LEU A 687 38.97 63.45 -101.35
CA LEU A 687 37.76 63.14 -102.14
C LEU A 687 37.39 64.19 -103.15
N LYS A 688 37.64 65.45 -102.83
CA LYS A 688 37.38 66.59 -103.79
C LYS A 688 38.35 66.56 -104.94
N THR A 689 39.54 65.95 -104.78
CA THR A 689 40.56 65.81 -105.85
C THR A 689 40.27 64.56 -106.69
N LEU A 690 39.79 63.48 -106.16
CA LEU A 690 39.55 62.20 -106.81
C LEU A 690 38.15 61.99 -107.35
N GLY A 691 37.25 62.95 -107.20
CA GLY A 691 35.88 63.04 -107.75
C GLY A 691 34.91 61.92 -107.43
N ASP A 692 34.92 60.78 -107.98
CA ASP A 692 33.91 59.71 -107.92
C ASP A 692 34.32 58.48 -107.05
N ASP A 693 35.29 58.60 -106.12
CA ASP A 693 35.72 57.50 -105.27
C ASP A 693 34.70 57.23 -104.15
N LYS A 694 33.85 56.23 -104.34
CA LYS A 694 32.75 55.83 -103.43
C LYS A 694 33.25 55.26 -102.09
N GLU A 695 34.39 54.59 -102.10
CA GLU A 695 35.01 54.06 -100.90
C GLU A 695 35.55 55.14 -99.97
N LEU A 696 36.30 56.10 -100.61
CA LEU A 696 36.80 57.27 -99.82
C LEU A 696 35.66 58.18 -99.38
N ALA A 697 34.57 58.29 -100.13
CA ALA A 697 33.34 59.00 -99.68
C ALA A 697 32.72 58.32 -98.47
N GLY A 698 32.69 56.97 -98.41
CA GLY A 698 32.20 56.18 -97.24
C GLY A 698 33.07 56.38 -95.99
N ILE A 699 34.42 56.36 -96.19
CA ILE A 699 35.37 56.60 -95.12
C ILE A 699 35.24 58.04 -94.58
N THR A 700 35.19 59.05 -95.45
CA THR A 700 35.04 60.47 -95.11
C THR A 700 33.77 60.69 -94.26
N LYS A 701 32.65 60.15 -94.76
CA LYS A 701 31.35 60.22 -94.01
C LYS A 701 31.40 59.52 -92.65
N THR A 702 32.09 58.36 -92.56
CA THR A 702 32.28 57.63 -91.36
C THR A 702 33.17 58.38 -90.33
N LEU A 703 34.31 58.93 -90.81
CA LEU A 703 35.19 59.75 -89.93
C LEU A 703 34.48 61.00 -89.41
N ALA A 704 33.76 61.69 -90.26
CA ALA A 704 33.06 62.90 -89.93
C ALA A 704 31.91 62.58 -88.93
N GLY A 705 31.12 61.52 -89.11
CA GLY A 705 30.13 61.05 -88.24
C GLY A 705 30.68 60.64 -86.87
N ARG A 706 31.87 59.95 -86.84
CA ARG A 706 32.49 59.53 -85.58
C ARG A 706 33.11 60.75 -84.88
N SER A 707 33.70 61.69 -85.55
CA SER A 707 34.21 62.95 -84.98
C SER A 707 33.07 63.77 -84.39
N ALA A 708 31.96 63.90 -85.06
CA ALA A 708 30.75 64.59 -84.53
C ALA A 708 30.17 63.87 -83.30
N GLY A 709 30.10 62.56 -83.34
CA GLY A 709 29.60 61.76 -82.18
C GLY A 709 30.53 61.92 -80.92
N LEU A 710 31.87 61.87 -81.13
CA LEU A 710 32.82 62.09 -80.07
C LEU A 710 32.83 63.53 -79.52
N ASN A 711 32.56 64.51 -80.40
CA ASN A 711 32.35 65.91 -79.95
C ASN A 711 31.12 66.07 -79.10
N GLN A 712 30.02 65.35 -79.43
CA GLN A 712 28.85 65.34 -78.61
C GLN A 712 29.13 64.65 -77.26
N GLU A 713 29.86 63.53 -77.28
CA GLU A 713 30.27 62.82 -75.99
C GLU A 713 31.14 63.76 -75.13
N LEU A 714 32.06 64.48 -75.69
CA LEU A 714 32.91 65.49 -75.07
C LEU A 714 32.15 66.66 -74.54
N ALA A 715 31.20 67.18 -75.31
CA ALA A 715 30.33 68.25 -74.83
C ALA A 715 29.41 67.78 -73.65
N ALA A 716 28.89 66.59 -73.72
CA ALA A 716 28.12 65.97 -72.67
C ALA A 716 28.97 65.75 -71.41
N ALA A 717 30.21 65.26 -71.57
CA ALA A 717 31.17 65.09 -70.44
C ALA A 717 31.55 66.40 -69.77
N LYS A 718 31.78 67.47 -70.58
CA LYS A 718 32.04 68.87 -70.10
C LYS A 718 30.85 69.40 -69.29
N LYS A 719 29.66 69.18 -69.78
CA LYS A 719 28.43 69.65 -69.11
C LYS A 719 28.14 68.83 -67.82
N ALA A 720 28.44 67.57 -67.80
CA ALA A 720 28.22 66.69 -66.64
C ALA A 720 29.26 66.86 -65.54
N LEU A 721 30.47 67.30 -65.85
CA LEU A 721 31.61 67.39 -64.90
C LEU A 721 31.24 68.20 -63.60
N PRO A 722 30.69 69.43 -63.73
CA PRO A 722 30.35 70.14 -62.45
C PRO A 722 29.40 69.42 -61.58
N GLY A 723 28.39 68.72 -62.18
CA GLY A 723 27.43 67.93 -61.44
C GLY A 723 28.07 66.70 -60.74
N HIS A 724 28.98 66.01 -61.49
CA HIS A 724 29.72 64.86 -60.94
C HIS A 724 30.71 65.30 -59.83
N GLN A 725 31.35 66.46 -59.96
CA GLN A 725 32.19 67.03 -58.89
C GLN A 725 31.41 67.38 -57.70
N SER A 726 30.28 68.06 -57.86
CA SER A 726 29.37 68.39 -56.77
C SER A 726 28.87 67.16 -56.09
N ALA A 727 28.43 66.13 -56.83
CA ALA A 727 27.98 64.84 -56.30
C ALA A 727 29.08 64.12 -55.52
N ALA A 728 30.29 64.07 -55.99
CA ALA A 728 31.42 63.45 -55.29
C ALA A 728 31.79 64.18 -54.00
N THR A 729 31.78 65.52 -54.01
CA THR A 729 32.03 66.37 -52.83
C THR A 729 30.92 66.20 -51.80
N ALA A 730 29.62 66.16 -52.19
CA ALA A 730 28.48 65.91 -51.30
C ALA A 730 28.55 64.51 -50.70
N ALA A 731 28.89 63.47 -51.46
CA ALA A 731 29.03 62.11 -50.96
C ALA A 731 30.22 61.96 -49.99
N ALA A 732 31.33 62.65 -50.26
CA ALA A 732 32.47 62.70 -49.31
C ALA A 732 32.10 63.36 -48.01
N LYS A 733 31.42 64.49 -48.03
CA LYS A 733 30.91 65.16 -46.82
C LYS A 733 29.89 64.34 -46.06
N ARG A 734 28.98 63.62 -46.74
CA ARG A 734 28.03 62.70 -46.14
C ARG A 734 28.76 61.52 -45.44
N THR A 735 29.81 61.01 -46.08
CA THR A 735 30.61 59.92 -45.47
C THR A 735 31.32 60.39 -44.20
N GLU A 736 31.88 61.59 -44.20
CA GLU A 736 32.51 62.20 -43.02
C GLU A 736 31.51 62.39 -41.91
N THR A 737 30.31 62.89 -42.21
CA THR A 737 29.24 63.05 -41.24
C THR A 737 28.77 61.70 -40.66
N ALA A 738 28.59 60.66 -41.50
CA ALA A 738 28.20 59.33 -41.10
C ALA A 738 29.31 58.65 -40.28
N GLN A 739 30.58 58.84 -40.59
CA GLN A 739 31.69 58.35 -39.77
C GLN A 739 31.72 58.94 -38.37
N ALA A 740 31.55 60.25 -38.27
CA ALA A 740 31.49 60.94 -36.96
C ALA A 740 30.32 60.47 -36.13
N ALA A 741 29.15 60.18 -36.73
CA ALA A 741 28.01 59.64 -36.06
C ALA A 741 28.28 58.19 -35.60
N PHE A 742 28.91 57.36 -36.38
CA PHE A 742 29.29 56.00 -36.02
C PHE A 742 30.31 55.97 -34.86
N ASP A 743 31.35 56.82 -34.94
CA ASP A 743 32.37 56.93 -33.89
C ASP A 743 31.74 57.36 -32.55
N LYS A 744 30.83 58.33 -32.56
CA LYS A 744 30.08 58.76 -31.37
C LYS A 744 29.23 57.63 -30.83
N ALA A 745 28.48 56.93 -31.69
CA ALA A 745 27.63 55.83 -31.24
C ALA A 745 28.49 54.67 -30.68
N THR A 746 29.65 54.39 -31.21
CA THR A 746 30.63 53.42 -30.73
C THR A 746 31.14 53.79 -29.33
N ALA A 747 31.52 55.05 -29.14
CA ALA A 747 31.98 55.57 -27.83
C ALA A 747 30.89 55.48 -26.76
N ASP A 748 29.64 55.86 -27.11
CA ASP A 748 28.51 55.79 -26.18
C ASP A 748 28.17 54.34 -25.81
N HIS A 749 28.22 53.43 -26.81
CA HIS A 749 28.01 51.98 -26.56
C HIS A 749 29.09 51.42 -25.62
N ALA A 750 30.35 51.74 -25.83
CA ALA A 750 31.46 51.30 -24.98
C ALA A 750 31.34 51.85 -23.55
N ARG A 751 30.98 53.12 -23.39
CA ARG A 751 30.75 53.74 -22.09
C ARG A 751 29.62 53.04 -21.35
N LEU A 752 28.46 52.86 -21.99
CA LEU A 752 27.30 52.19 -21.34
C LEU A 752 27.55 50.69 -21.10
N SER A 753 28.27 50.00 -21.96
CA SER A 753 28.69 48.60 -21.73
C SER A 753 29.52 48.50 -20.45
N LYS A 754 30.47 49.40 -20.23
CA LYS A 754 31.29 49.48 -19.01
C LYS A 754 30.46 49.79 -17.75
N GLN A 755 29.43 50.61 -17.85
CA GLN A 755 28.53 50.89 -16.75
C GLN A 755 27.57 49.73 -16.43
N ARG A 756 27.07 49.07 -17.47
CA ARG A 756 26.13 47.93 -17.38
C ARG A 756 26.76 46.69 -16.79
N ALA A 757 27.99 46.35 -17.13
CA ALA A 757 28.64 45.10 -16.73
C ALA A 757 28.62 44.82 -15.22
N PRO A 758 29.03 45.73 -14.30
CA PRO A 758 29.02 45.50 -12.88
C PRO A 758 27.59 45.40 -12.31
N LEU A 759 26.62 46.15 -12.86
CA LEU A 759 25.23 46.07 -12.46
C LEU A 759 24.60 44.75 -12.86
N LEU A 760 24.92 44.24 -14.05
CA LEU A 760 24.49 42.96 -14.54
C LEU A 760 25.04 41.82 -13.65
N ALA A 761 26.33 41.89 -13.30
CA ALA A 761 26.96 40.92 -12.41
C ALA A 761 26.31 40.94 -11.00
N THR A 762 26.05 42.13 -10.47
CA THR A 762 25.38 42.31 -9.15
C THR A 762 23.95 41.73 -9.20
N ALA A 763 23.17 42.00 -10.22
CA ALA A 763 21.82 41.49 -10.38
C ALA A 763 21.80 39.96 -10.53
N ALA A 764 22.74 39.40 -11.29
CA ALA A 764 22.88 37.95 -11.44
C ALA A 764 23.27 37.26 -10.12
N ALA A 765 24.22 37.82 -9.36
CA ALA A 765 24.62 37.31 -8.07
C ALA A 765 23.47 37.40 -7.02
N ALA A 766 22.75 38.52 -6.99
CA ALA A 766 21.60 38.72 -6.12
C ALA A 766 20.45 37.75 -6.48
N ARG A 767 20.23 37.49 -7.77
CA ARG A 767 19.25 36.51 -8.24
C ARG A 767 19.61 35.10 -7.80
N ALA A 768 20.84 34.66 -8.04
CA ALA A 768 21.30 33.34 -7.61
C ALA A 768 21.17 33.13 -6.10
N LYS A 769 21.50 34.15 -5.31
CA LYS A 769 21.33 34.14 -3.84
C LYS A 769 19.85 34.06 -3.42
N SER A 770 18.95 34.78 -4.10
CA SER A 770 17.51 34.71 -3.86
C SER A 770 16.95 33.33 -4.20
N GLU A 771 17.32 32.78 -5.34
CA GLU A 771 16.89 31.42 -5.78
C GLU A 771 17.37 30.33 -4.79
N SER A 772 18.61 30.41 -4.33
CA SER A 772 19.16 29.49 -3.32
C SER A 772 18.43 29.61 -1.98
N ALA A 773 18.14 30.83 -1.50
CA ALA A 773 17.44 31.04 -0.26
C ALA A 773 15.96 30.61 -0.34
N GLU A 774 15.29 30.84 -1.46
CA GLU A 774 13.93 30.37 -1.73
C GLU A 774 13.90 28.82 -1.84
N GLY A 775 14.93 28.21 -2.40
CA GLY A 775 15.12 26.76 -2.42
C GLY A 775 15.21 26.18 -1.00
N ALA A 776 15.94 26.81 -0.08
CA ALA A 776 16.02 26.40 1.33
C ALA A 776 14.67 26.51 2.07
N VAL A 777 13.89 27.57 1.79
CA VAL A 777 12.52 27.70 2.31
C VAL A 777 11.64 26.55 1.82
N ASN A 778 11.66 26.26 0.52
CA ASN A 778 10.87 25.19 -0.08
C ASN A 778 11.26 23.80 0.46
N GLU A 779 12.55 23.56 0.67
CA GLU A 779 13.03 22.32 1.30
C GLU A 779 12.51 22.18 2.73
N THR A 780 12.57 23.26 3.52
CA THR A 780 12.06 23.28 4.90
C THR A 780 10.56 23.05 4.93
N LEU A 781 9.79 23.70 4.04
CA LEU A 781 8.35 23.49 3.90
C LEU A 781 8.02 22.06 3.47
N GLY A 782 8.80 21.45 2.58
CA GLY A 782 8.65 20.06 2.17
C GLY A 782 8.83 19.09 3.35
N LYS A 783 9.87 19.28 4.16
CA LYS A 783 10.12 18.49 5.38
C LYS A 783 9.02 18.68 6.42
N LEU A 784 8.57 19.91 6.65
CA LEU A 784 7.45 20.23 7.55
C LEU A 784 6.15 19.59 7.05
N SER A 785 5.84 19.71 5.78
CA SER A 785 4.64 19.10 5.17
C SER A 785 4.63 17.60 5.34
N LYS A 786 5.78 16.93 5.10
CA LYS A 786 5.94 15.50 5.32
C LYS A 786 5.71 15.15 6.79
N SER A 787 6.40 15.80 7.72
CA SER A 787 6.26 15.54 9.16
C SER A 787 4.82 15.76 9.64
N TRP A 788 4.14 16.80 9.16
CA TRP A 788 2.76 17.11 9.55
C TRP A 788 1.76 16.13 8.96
N SER A 789 1.99 15.66 7.73
CA SER A 789 1.20 14.58 7.12
C SER A 789 1.35 13.27 7.91
N GLU A 790 2.58 12.94 8.35
CA GLU A 790 2.84 11.76 9.17
C GLU A 790 2.18 11.82 10.55
N GLN A 791 1.91 13.01 11.05
CA GLN A 791 1.24 13.28 12.33
C GLN A 791 -0.24 13.62 12.17
N PHE A 792 -0.81 13.47 10.98
CA PHE A 792 -2.22 13.81 10.68
C PHE A 792 -2.59 15.25 11.07
N ALA A 793 -1.61 16.14 11.15
CA ALA A 793 -1.81 17.55 11.41
C ALA A 793 -2.35 18.32 10.19
N VAL A 794 -2.18 17.76 9.00
CA VAL A 794 -2.78 18.21 7.73
C VAL A 794 -3.49 17.02 7.07
N GLY A 795 -4.41 17.29 6.17
CA GLY A 795 -5.03 16.27 5.31
C GLY A 795 -3.95 15.58 4.47
N THR A 796 -3.95 14.26 4.50
CA THR A 796 -2.96 13.47 3.75
C THR A 796 -3.28 13.49 2.27
N VAL A 797 -2.30 13.81 1.44
CA VAL A 797 -2.38 13.71 -0.01
C VAL A 797 -1.80 12.37 -0.46
N GLY A 798 -2.57 11.58 -1.17
CA GLY A 798 -2.14 10.27 -1.66
C GLY A 798 -2.69 9.96 -3.05
N PRO A 799 -2.03 9.11 -3.85
CA PRO A 799 -2.53 8.71 -5.16
C PRO A 799 -3.83 7.91 -5.03
N LEU A 800 -4.69 8.02 -6.02
CA LEU A 800 -5.89 7.18 -6.10
C LEU A 800 -5.47 5.73 -6.33
N SER A 801 -6.13 4.78 -5.66
CA SER A 801 -5.94 3.37 -5.99
C SER A 801 -6.38 3.11 -7.45
N PRO A 802 -5.88 2.05 -8.10
CA PRO A 802 -6.27 1.73 -9.48
C PRO A 802 -7.78 1.66 -9.69
N GLU A 803 -8.50 1.10 -8.73
CA GLU A 803 -9.96 1.00 -8.75
C GLU A 803 -10.61 2.37 -8.59
N GLN A 804 -10.12 3.21 -7.67
CA GLN A 804 -10.61 4.58 -7.49
C GLN A 804 -10.36 5.42 -8.74
N LEU A 805 -9.18 5.33 -9.34
CA LEU A 805 -8.85 6.03 -10.58
C LEU A 805 -9.80 5.60 -11.71
N GLY A 806 -9.99 4.30 -11.90
CA GLY A 806 -10.86 3.76 -12.93
C GLY A 806 -12.31 4.22 -12.81
N TRP A 807 -12.89 4.08 -11.62
CA TRP A 807 -14.26 4.53 -11.39
C TRP A 807 -14.40 6.05 -11.45
N SER A 808 -13.39 6.82 -11.00
CA SER A 808 -13.39 8.27 -11.08
C SER A 808 -13.30 8.78 -12.53
N LEU A 809 -12.48 8.15 -13.37
CA LEU A 809 -12.42 8.46 -14.80
C LEU A 809 -13.77 8.23 -15.50
N LEU A 810 -14.42 7.10 -15.22
CA LEU A 810 -15.76 6.81 -15.79
C LEU A 810 -16.85 7.75 -15.28
N GLU A 811 -16.75 8.19 -14.01
CA GLU A 811 -17.69 9.18 -13.45
C GLU A 811 -17.45 10.56 -14.04
N ALA A 812 -16.20 11.07 -14.00
CA ALA A 812 -15.83 12.39 -14.52
C ALA A 812 -16.20 12.57 -16.00
N THR A 813 -15.94 11.55 -16.83
CA THR A 813 -16.27 11.59 -18.25
C THR A 813 -17.76 11.38 -18.54
N GLY A 814 -18.59 11.07 -17.53
CA GLY A 814 -20.02 10.83 -17.67
C GLY A 814 -20.40 9.43 -18.18
N GLN A 815 -19.45 8.48 -18.28
CA GLN A 815 -19.73 7.13 -18.77
C GLN A 815 -20.64 6.35 -17.81
N VAL A 816 -20.52 6.58 -16.48
CA VAL A 816 -21.43 5.95 -15.50
C VAL A 816 -22.88 6.40 -15.74
N GLY A 817 -23.10 7.71 -15.90
CA GLY A 817 -24.43 8.27 -16.20
C GLY A 817 -25.01 7.73 -17.50
N ARG A 818 -24.21 7.72 -18.57
CA ARG A 818 -24.59 7.17 -19.88
C ARG A 818 -25.00 5.69 -19.79
N GLN A 819 -24.18 4.88 -19.13
CA GLN A 819 -24.46 3.44 -18.98
C GLN A 819 -25.71 3.20 -18.12
N ARG A 820 -25.90 4.01 -17.05
CA ARG A 820 -27.10 3.94 -16.20
C ARG A 820 -28.37 4.24 -17.00
N GLN A 821 -28.36 5.27 -17.84
CA GLN A 821 -29.51 5.58 -18.73
C GLN A 821 -29.80 4.43 -19.69
N SER A 822 -28.77 3.84 -20.30
CA SER A 822 -28.92 2.66 -21.16
C SER A 822 -29.51 1.47 -20.39
N VAL A 823 -29.08 1.22 -19.15
CA VAL A 823 -29.63 0.15 -18.31
C VAL A 823 -31.08 0.42 -17.92
N VAL A 824 -31.45 1.67 -17.61
CA VAL A 824 -32.85 2.05 -17.34
C VAL A 824 -33.73 1.73 -18.55
N ALA A 825 -33.33 2.20 -19.74
CA ALA A 825 -34.09 1.96 -20.97
C ALA A 825 -34.19 0.44 -21.28
N GLU A 826 -33.13 -0.33 -21.07
CA GLU A 826 -33.15 -1.79 -21.25
C GLU A 826 -34.11 -2.47 -20.28
N LEU A 827 -34.08 -2.12 -19.00
CA LEU A 827 -34.94 -2.71 -17.98
C LEU A 827 -36.38 -2.31 -18.14
N ASP A 828 -36.68 -1.06 -18.55
CA ASP A 828 -38.03 -0.60 -18.82
C ASP A 828 -38.63 -1.26 -20.06
N LYS A 829 -37.80 -1.63 -21.05
CA LYS A 829 -38.21 -2.43 -22.21
C LYS A 829 -38.44 -3.90 -21.86
N LYS A 830 -37.52 -4.53 -21.11
CA LYS A 830 -37.55 -5.98 -20.83
C LYS A 830 -38.49 -6.37 -19.69
N SER A 831 -38.64 -5.53 -18.68
CA SER A 831 -39.41 -5.79 -17.46
C SER A 831 -39.93 -4.49 -16.85
N PRO A 832 -40.89 -3.82 -17.52
CA PRO A 832 -41.41 -2.56 -17.01
C PRO A 832 -42.12 -2.75 -15.66
N LEU A 833 -41.97 -1.78 -14.76
CA LEU A 833 -42.74 -1.76 -13.51
C LEU A 833 -44.21 -1.50 -13.81
N LYS A 834 -45.09 -2.33 -13.24
CA LYS A 834 -46.55 -2.13 -13.33
C LYS A 834 -46.95 -0.84 -12.61
N PRO A 835 -48.10 -0.20 -12.97
CA PRO A 835 -48.52 1.03 -12.32
C PRO A 835 -48.57 0.99 -10.80
N ALA A 836 -49.03 -0.14 -10.22
CA ALA A 836 -49.03 -0.34 -8.77
C ALA A 836 -47.63 -0.44 -8.20
N GLU A 837 -46.68 -1.07 -8.90
CA GLU A 837 -45.28 -1.23 -8.46
C GLU A 837 -44.47 0.10 -8.51
N LYS A 838 -44.86 1.04 -9.36
CA LYS A 838 -44.30 2.40 -9.43
C LYS A 838 -44.66 3.25 -8.20
N LYS A 839 -45.64 2.83 -7.39
CA LYS A 839 -46.03 3.48 -6.13
C LYS A 839 -45.49 2.72 -4.91
N ASP A 840 -44.99 1.51 -5.10
CA ASP A 840 -44.40 0.68 -4.01
C ASP A 840 -42.93 1.05 -3.75
N ALA A 841 -42.66 1.64 -2.59
CA ALA A 841 -41.33 2.05 -2.20
C ALA A 841 -40.31 0.91 -2.23
N LYS A 842 -40.72 -0.33 -1.85
CA LYS A 842 -39.83 -1.52 -1.87
C LYS A 842 -39.51 -1.94 -3.31
N LYS A 843 -40.46 -1.91 -4.22
CA LYS A 843 -40.26 -2.24 -5.64
C LYS A 843 -39.40 -1.18 -6.34
N ILE A 844 -39.63 0.10 -6.03
CA ILE A 844 -38.74 1.19 -6.51
C ILE A 844 -37.30 1.01 -6.00
N ALA A 845 -37.13 0.74 -4.73
CA ALA A 845 -35.81 0.50 -4.16
C ALA A 845 -35.11 -0.71 -4.81
N ALA A 846 -35.82 -1.83 -4.99
CA ALA A 846 -35.31 -3.00 -5.68
C ALA A 846 -34.91 -2.69 -7.14
N ARG A 847 -35.74 -1.90 -7.89
CA ARG A 847 -35.41 -1.45 -9.26
C ARG A 847 -34.17 -0.58 -9.28
N ARG A 848 -34.03 0.36 -8.36
CA ARG A 848 -32.83 1.21 -8.23
C ARG A 848 -31.59 0.34 -7.98
N LEU A 849 -31.67 -0.61 -7.07
CA LEU A 849 -30.59 -1.55 -6.78
C LEU A 849 -30.20 -2.36 -8.03
N GLN A 850 -31.19 -2.87 -8.78
CA GLN A 850 -30.97 -3.59 -10.03
C GLN A 850 -30.27 -2.74 -11.09
N ILE A 851 -30.68 -1.49 -11.26
CA ILE A 851 -30.06 -0.52 -12.19
C ILE A 851 -28.59 -0.33 -11.79
N GLU A 852 -28.32 -0.03 -10.52
CA GLU A 852 -26.97 0.19 -10.02
C GLU A 852 -26.07 -1.04 -10.22
N GLN A 853 -26.57 -2.24 -9.88
CA GLN A 853 -25.81 -3.47 -10.04
C GLN A 853 -25.52 -3.78 -11.52
N THR A 854 -26.53 -3.64 -12.39
CA THR A 854 -26.36 -3.90 -13.83
C THR A 854 -25.41 -2.88 -14.48
N THR A 855 -25.49 -1.61 -14.07
CA THR A 855 -24.56 -0.56 -14.53
C THR A 855 -23.13 -0.90 -14.14
N TYR A 856 -22.91 -1.29 -12.87
CA TYR A 856 -21.61 -1.72 -12.39
C TYR A 856 -21.06 -2.91 -13.18
N ASP A 857 -21.86 -3.95 -13.37
CA ASP A 857 -21.43 -5.18 -14.06
C ASP A 857 -21.03 -4.92 -15.52
N LYS A 858 -21.69 -3.97 -16.19
CA LYS A 858 -21.35 -3.56 -17.57
C LYS A 858 -20.06 -2.72 -17.65
N LEU A 859 -19.70 -1.98 -16.59
CA LEU A 859 -18.52 -1.10 -16.56
C LEU A 859 -17.28 -1.70 -15.89
N LYS A 860 -17.44 -2.75 -15.07
CA LYS A 860 -16.31 -3.33 -14.30
C LYS A 860 -15.14 -3.80 -15.17
N GLY A 861 -15.38 -4.20 -16.42
CA GLY A 861 -14.34 -4.57 -17.39
C GLY A 861 -13.43 -3.39 -17.74
N ASN A 862 -13.98 -2.20 -17.91
CA ASN A 862 -13.19 -0.99 -18.16
C ASN A 862 -12.27 -0.66 -16.98
N VAL A 863 -12.79 -0.79 -15.75
CA VAL A 863 -11.99 -0.61 -14.53
C VAL A 863 -10.92 -1.70 -14.42
N GLY A 864 -11.26 -2.95 -14.77
CA GLY A 864 -10.32 -4.07 -14.81
C GLY A 864 -9.08 -3.80 -15.68
N SER A 865 -9.26 -3.16 -16.83
CA SER A 865 -8.15 -2.75 -17.70
C SER A 865 -7.21 -1.74 -17.02
N ILE A 866 -7.76 -0.79 -16.27
CA ILE A 866 -6.96 0.19 -15.50
C ILE A 866 -6.25 -0.51 -14.33
N VAL A 867 -6.95 -1.40 -13.62
CA VAL A 867 -6.36 -2.19 -12.53
C VAL A 867 -5.20 -3.04 -13.02
N SER A 868 -5.30 -3.64 -14.22
CA SER A 868 -4.21 -4.41 -14.81
C SER A 868 -2.97 -3.56 -15.13
N LEU A 869 -3.17 -2.27 -15.44
CA LEU A 869 -2.08 -1.35 -15.80
C LEU A 869 -1.46 -0.65 -14.58
N TYR A 870 -2.29 -0.31 -13.59
CA TYR A 870 -1.87 0.48 -12.43
C TYR A 870 -1.74 -0.33 -11.14
N GLY A 871 -2.29 -1.55 -11.07
CA GLY A 871 -2.26 -2.39 -9.89
C GLY A 871 -0.92 -3.09 -9.70
N ALA A 872 -0.48 -3.17 -8.45
CA ALA A 872 0.68 -3.98 -8.09
C ALA A 872 0.36 -5.48 -8.20
N GLY A 873 1.37 -6.29 -8.54
CA GLY A 873 1.26 -7.74 -8.53
C GLY A 873 1.09 -8.31 -7.10
N SER A 874 0.62 -9.57 -7.01
CA SER A 874 0.52 -10.26 -5.72
C SER A 874 1.89 -10.36 -5.03
N GLY A 875 1.97 -10.09 -3.75
CA GLY A 875 3.21 -10.08 -2.97
C GLY A 875 3.98 -8.76 -3.02
N GLN A 876 3.47 -7.77 -3.76
CA GLN A 876 4.01 -6.40 -3.77
C GLN A 876 3.14 -5.47 -2.93
N PRO A 877 3.67 -4.35 -2.42
CA PRO A 877 2.87 -3.34 -1.72
C PRO A 877 1.72 -2.85 -2.59
N GLN A 878 0.48 -2.97 -2.11
CA GLN A 878 -0.72 -2.68 -2.89
C GLN A 878 -1.16 -1.22 -2.84
N ASN A 879 -0.58 -0.42 -1.97
CA ASN A 879 -0.86 0.99 -1.73
C ASN A 879 0.24 1.94 -2.27
N GLU A 880 1.29 1.42 -2.86
CA GLU A 880 2.34 2.22 -3.47
C GLU A 880 2.02 2.56 -4.93
N PHE A 881 2.42 3.75 -5.35
CA PHE A 881 2.27 4.22 -6.73
C PHE A 881 3.59 4.08 -7.47
N PHE A 882 3.59 3.26 -8.52
CA PHE A 882 4.72 3.12 -9.43
C PHE A 882 4.37 3.75 -10.78
N ALA A 883 5.03 4.84 -11.12
CA ALA A 883 4.85 5.48 -12.42
C ALA A 883 5.55 4.68 -13.52
N THR A 884 4.82 4.35 -14.59
CA THR A 884 5.39 3.68 -15.77
C THR A 884 5.09 4.46 -17.04
N ILE A 885 5.89 4.23 -18.06
CA ILE A 885 5.68 4.81 -19.41
C ILE A 885 4.32 4.36 -19.96
N ASP A 886 3.95 3.10 -19.78
CA ASP A 886 2.68 2.54 -20.25
C ASP A 886 1.47 3.24 -19.65
N GLN A 887 1.53 3.62 -18.37
CA GLN A 887 0.49 4.40 -17.70
C GLN A 887 0.37 5.80 -18.32
N ALA A 888 1.48 6.46 -18.59
CA ALA A 888 1.49 7.77 -19.23
C ALA A 888 0.93 7.69 -20.65
N LEU A 889 1.37 6.70 -21.45
CA LEU A 889 0.88 6.47 -22.80
C LEU A 889 -0.62 6.10 -22.84
N PHE A 890 -1.10 5.32 -21.87
CA PHE A 890 -2.52 5.00 -21.76
C PHE A 890 -3.37 6.27 -21.57
N MET A 891 -2.96 7.17 -20.67
CA MET A 891 -3.65 8.44 -20.45
C MET A 891 -3.54 9.40 -21.64
N ALA A 892 -2.38 9.45 -22.31
CA ALA A 892 -2.15 10.34 -23.45
C ALA A 892 -2.80 9.83 -24.74
N ASN A 893 -2.67 8.54 -25.04
CA ASN A 893 -2.98 7.98 -26.36
C ASN A 893 -3.94 6.79 -26.32
N GLY A 894 -4.32 6.31 -25.15
CA GLY A 894 -5.15 5.11 -25.00
C GLY A 894 -6.51 5.24 -25.70
N GLY A 895 -6.84 4.25 -26.52
CA GLY A 895 -8.14 4.17 -27.19
C GLY A 895 -9.35 4.33 -26.25
N PRO A 896 -9.36 3.66 -25.07
CA PRO A 896 -10.45 3.84 -24.11
C PRO A 896 -10.64 5.29 -23.64
N VAL A 897 -9.53 5.98 -23.28
CA VAL A 897 -9.58 7.38 -22.82
C VAL A 897 -10.09 8.30 -23.93
N LYS A 898 -9.55 8.15 -25.14
CA LYS A 898 -10.05 8.89 -26.32
C LYS A 898 -11.53 8.65 -26.56
N GLY A 899 -11.99 7.39 -26.46
CA GLY A 899 -13.40 7.03 -26.65
C GLY A 899 -14.31 7.63 -25.57
N TRP A 900 -13.85 7.72 -24.32
CA TRP A 900 -14.62 8.34 -23.24
C TRP A 900 -14.73 9.87 -23.39
N LEU A 901 -13.73 10.49 -23.99
CA LEU A 901 -13.69 11.92 -24.26
C LEU A 901 -14.40 12.31 -25.55
N SER A 902 -14.58 11.40 -26.51
CA SER A 902 -15.28 11.69 -27.77
C SER A 902 -16.73 12.07 -27.49
N PRO A 903 -17.22 13.20 -28.03
CA PRO A 903 -18.60 13.68 -27.79
C PRO A 903 -19.63 12.64 -28.20
N GLY A 904 -20.56 12.30 -27.32
CA GLY A 904 -21.65 11.38 -27.64
C GLY A 904 -22.34 10.80 -26.41
N GLY A 905 -23.63 10.54 -26.55
CA GLY A 905 -24.47 9.89 -25.54
C GLY A 905 -24.62 10.65 -24.22
N GLY A 906 -24.51 11.97 -24.24
CA GLY A 906 -24.66 12.84 -23.06
C GLY A 906 -23.43 12.83 -22.15
N ASN A 907 -22.24 12.39 -22.64
CA ASN A 907 -21.01 12.44 -21.88
C ASN A 907 -20.58 13.89 -21.55
N LEU A 908 -19.55 14.06 -20.72
CA LEU A 908 -19.14 15.40 -20.27
C LEU A 908 -18.80 16.32 -21.45
N THR A 909 -18.01 15.87 -22.42
CA THR A 909 -17.58 16.68 -23.55
C THR A 909 -18.76 17.17 -24.39
N GLU A 910 -19.74 16.29 -24.65
CA GLU A 910 -20.96 16.70 -25.38
C GLU A 910 -21.81 17.72 -24.60
N ARG A 911 -21.97 17.52 -23.28
CA ARG A 911 -22.70 18.48 -22.43
C ARG A 911 -22.05 19.85 -22.42
N LEU A 912 -20.72 19.91 -22.25
CA LEU A 912 -19.95 21.16 -22.29
C LEU A 912 -20.05 21.83 -23.66
N GLY A 913 -19.98 21.05 -24.75
CA GLY A 913 -20.09 21.54 -26.11
C GLY A 913 -21.43 22.26 -26.42
N LYS A 914 -22.52 21.87 -25.74
CA LYS A 914 -23.85 22.48 -25.84
C LYS A 914 -24.00 23.76 -25.02
N MET A 915 -23.07 24.08 -24.14
CA MET A 915 -23.14 25.26 -23.28
C MET A 915 -22.52 26.46 -24.00
N THR A 916 -23.31 27.57 -24.03
CA THR A 916 -22.89 28.85 -24.61
C THR A 916 -22.34 29.82 -23.57
N ASP A 917 -22.78 29.69 -22.33
CA ASP A 917 -22.27 30.46 -21.18
C ASP A 917 -20.95 29.84 -20.69
N GLU A 918 -19.85 30.54 -20.88
CA GLU A 918 -18.51 30.07 -20.54
C GLU A 918 -18.33 29.86 -19.05
N LYS A 919 -18.90 30.70 -18.18
CA LYS A 919 -18.84 30.56 -16.73
C LYS A 919 -19.53 29.28 -16.28
N LYS A 920 -20.72 28.99 -16.79
CA LYS A 920 -21.45 27.76 -16.50
C LYS A 920 -20.73 26.53 -17.06
N LEU A 921 -20.09 26.64 -18.22
CA LEU A 921 -19.28 25.58 -18.81
C LEU A 921 -18.12 25.20 -17.89
N VAL A 922 -17.37 26.21 -17.43
CA VAL A 922 -16.21 25.99 -16.54
C VAL A 922 -16.67 25.44 -15.19
N GLU A 923 -17.77 25.94 -14.64
CA GLU A 923 -18.37 25.39 -13.41
C GLU A 923 -18.77 23.92 -13.58
N GLU A 924 -19.46 23.55 -14.65
CA GLU A 924 -19.82 22.14 -14.94
C GLU A 924 -18.59 21.26 -15.07
N LEU A 925 -17.55 21.75 -15.74
CA LEU A 925 -16.29 21.05 -15.94
C LEU A 925 -15.60 20.76 -14.59
N TYR A 926 -15.40 21.78 -13.75
CA TYR A 926 -14.69 21.65 -12.48
C TYR A 926 -15.48 20.81 -11.45
N LEU A 927 -16.79 20.99 -11.40
CA LEU A 927 -17.64 20.14 -10.55
C LEU A 927 -17.62 18.67 -10.97
N SER A 928 -17.57 18.39 -12.28
CA SER A 928 -17.55 17.03 -12.81
C SER A 928 -16.20 16.32 -12.58
N VAL A 929 -15.08 17.05 -12.66
CA VAL A 929 -13.73 16.45 -12.63
C VAL A 929 -13.08 16.61 -11.28
N LEU A 930 -13.14 17.80 -10.69
CA LEU A 930 -12.39 18.15 -9.47
C LEU A 930 -13.25 18.25 -8.21
N THR A 931 -14.58 18.13 -8.34
CA THR A 931 -15.53 18.17 -7.20
C THR A 931 -15.56 19.51 -6.46
N ARG A 932 -15.14 20.61 -7.10
CA ARG A 932 -15.15 21.96 -6.56
C ARG A 932 -15.56 22.97 -7.59
N ARG A 933 -15.92 24.17 -7.15
CA ARG A 933 -16.10 25.29 -8.06
C ARG A 933 -14.76 25.84 -8.55
N PRO A 934 -14.72 26.37 -9.80
CA PRO A 934 -13.53 27.04 -10.29
C PRO A 934 -13.31 28.37 -9.59
N THR A 935 -12.06 28.84 -9.51
CA THR A 935 -11.71 30.21 -9.17
C THR A 935 -11.97 31.15 -10.35
N ASP A 936 -12.03 32.45 -10.09
CA ASP A 936 -12.18 33.48 -11.15
C ASP A 936 -11.03 33.42 -12.17
N GLY A 937 -9.80 33.15 -11.70
CA GLY A 937 -8.62 32.95 -12.56
C GLY A 937 -8.80 31.76 -13.51
N GLU A 938 -9.22 30.60 -12.99
CA GLU A 938 -9.45 29.40 -13.79
C GLU A 938 -10.57 29.60 -14.83
N VAL A 939 -11.61 30.36 -14.45
CA VAL A 939 -12.67 30.76 -15.40
C VAL A 939 -12.10 31.61 -16.52
N ALA A 940 -11.26 32.63 -16.21
CA ALA A 940 -10.62 33.49 -17.18
C ALA A 940 -9.68 32.73 -18.12
N ASP A 941 -8.87 31.82 -17.58
CA ASP A 941 -7.90 31.01 -18.36
C ASP A 941 -8.62 30.10 -19.38
N VAL A 942 -9.66 29.37 -18.95
CA VAL A 942 -10.42 28.49 -19.84
C VAL A 942 -11.18 29.32 -20.89
N ALA A 943 -11.78 30.44 -20.51
CA ALA A 943 -12.47 31.33 -21.45
C ALA A 943 -11.49 31.90 -22.49
N ALA A 944 -10.32 32.35 -22.08
CA ALA A 944 -9.27 32.85 -22.98
C ALA A 944 -8.83 31.75 -23.97
N TYR A 945 -8.59 30.52 -23.47
CA TYR A 945 -8.21 29.39 -24.29
C TYR A 945 -9.27 29.09 -25.37
N LEU A 946 -10.54 29.05 -25.00
CA LEU A 946 -11.64 28.76 -25.93
C LEU A 946 -11.82 29.87 -26.97
N LYS A 947 -11.63 31.16 -26.61
CA LYS A 947 -11.69 32.31 -27.52
C LYS A 947 -10.58 32.30 -28.60
N GLN A 948 -9.42 31.78 -28.27
CA GLN A 948 -8.30 31.69 -29.20
C GLN A 948 -8.49 30.61 -30.28
N ARG A 949 -9.51 29.77 -30.18
CA ARG A 949 -9.78 28.65 -31.09
C ARG A 949 -10.92 29.00 -32.09
N PRO A 950 -10.77 28.63 -33.35
CA PRO A 950 -11.85 28.72 -34.32
C PRO A 950 -13.09 27.94 -33.84
N LYS A 951 -14.26 28.41 -34.23
CA LYS A 951 -15.57 27.79 -33.84
C LYS A 951 -15.64 26.31 -34.21
N GLU A 952 -15.07 25.93 -35.34
CA GLU A 952 -15.01 24.55 -35.84
C GLU A 952 -14.16 23.65 -34.97
N LYS A 953 -13.18 24.21 -34.27
CA LYS A 953 -12.28 23.49 -33.33
C LYS A 953 -12.72 23.56 -31.88
N ARG A 954 -13.82 24.26 -31.56
CA ARG A 954 -14.30 24.43 -30.18
C ARG A 954 -14.50 23.09 -29.47
N MET A 955 -15.07 22.09 -30.14
CA MET A 955 -15.31 20.78 -29.55
C MET A 955 -13.99 20.05 -29.22
N ALA A 956 -13.00 20.13 -30.11
CA ALA A 956 -11.66 19.58 -29.85
C ALA A 956 -10.98 20.30 -28.68
N ALA A 957 -11.10 21.63 -28.60
CA ALA A 957 -10.56 22.40 -27.48
C ALA A 957 -11.20 22.01 -26.14
N ILE A 958 -12.50 21.74 -26.12
CA ILE A 958 -13.19 21.23 -24.92
C ILE A 958 -12.65 19.83 -24.53
N GLN A 959 -12.42 18.94 -25.49
CA GLN A 959 -11.80 17.64 -25.23
C GLN A 959 -10.41 17.78 -24.63
N GLU A 960 -9.59 18.70 -25.16
CA GLU A 960 -8.25 19.00 -24.67
C GLU A 960 -8.27 19.48 -23.22
N ILE A 961 -9.20 20.39 -22.86
CA ILE A 961 -9.35 20.90 -21.49
C ILE A 961 -9.79 19.78 -20.54
N VAL A 962 -10.78 18.98 -20.92
CA VAL A 962 -11.24 17.83 -20.10
C VAL A 962 -10.09 16.86 -19.88
N TRP A 963 -9.35 16.54 -20.94
CA TRP A 963 -8.17 15.68 -20.86
C TRP A 963 -7.08 16.25 -19.94
N ALA A 964 -6.79 17.54 -20.05
CA ALA A 964 -5.80 18.24 -19.23
C ALA A 964 -6.16 18.15 -17.74
N LEU A 965 -7.42 18.36 -17.37
CA LEU A 965 -7.86 18.22 -15.97
C LEU A 965 -7.82 16.77 -15.49
N LEU A 966 -8.21 15.78 -16.31
CA LEU A 966 -8.13 14.36 -15.95
C LEU A 966 -6.69 13.85 -15.76
N THR A 967 -5.72 14.51 -16.39
CA THR A 967 -4.29 14.19 -16.25
C THR A 967 -3.60 15.01 -15.17
N SER A 968 -4.28 16.01 -14.60
CA SER A 968 -3.73 16.86 -13.55
C SER A 968 -3.44 16.07 -12.26
N ALA A 969 -2.51 16.58 -11.46
CA ALA A 969 -2.24 16.04 -10.13
C ALA A 969 -3.50 16.11 -9.24
N GLU A 970 -4.26 17.21 -9.29
CA GLU A 970 -5.47 17.40 -8.51
C GLU A 970 -6.53 16.31 -8.76
N PHE A 971 -6.68 15.83 -10.02
CA PHE A 971 -7.59 14.72 -10.30
C PHE A 971 -7.05 13.37 -9.81
N ARG A 972 -5.74 13.14 -9.95
CA ARG A 972 -5.11 11.83 -9.71
C ARG A 972 -4.81 11.54 -8.25
N PHE A 973 -4.88 12.56 -7.40
CA PHE A 973 -4.63 12.45 -5.98
C PHE A 973 -5.89 12.70 -5.15
N ASN A 974 -5.97 12.02 -4.02
CA ASN A 974 -6.91 12.32 -2.96
C ASN A 974 -6.26 13.38 -2.08
N HIS A 975 -6.88 14.50 -1.96
CA HIS A 975 -6.41 15.65 -1.18
C HIS A 975 -7.49 16.16 -0.24
#